data_a8beddeab0a48fc50462cc0521d129e8
#
_entry.id   a8beddeab0a48fc50462cc0521d129e8
#
_cell.length_a   1.000
_cell.length_b   1.000
_cell.length_c   1.000
_cell.angle_alpha   90.00
_cell.angle_beta   90.00
_cell.angle_gamma   90.00
#
_symmetry.space_group_name_H-M   'P 1'
#
loop_
_entity.id
_entity.type
_entity.pdbx_description
1 polymer ?
#
loop_
_entity_poly.entity_id
_entity_poly.type
_entity_poly.pdbx_seq_one_letter_code
_entity_poly.pdbx_strand_id
1 'polypeptide(L)'
;MSEFILDWPAAAAAGPSKAGGKGWQLALLAELGLPVPPGFVISASAAACGRNEPLPASLLTELSNELARRGWKEQPLAVRSSAYAEDSTHASFAGIHHSSLNVRGADAVGAAVQAVRDSRWTPAAEAYRQRLGIDATDTGMAVIVMPLLPAVAAGIAFTCDPVSGCDDEFVIHANWGLGETLVGDQAQGDEYRLRERYSNGQLELIGKRRGSKRCMSVTVESGGTALREMPLEMVDRDVLDVEQILGLGELVRDVSSTLDYTAPYHDIEWVWDGERFWIVQARPVTKRRHLTYPALTQQPVLWSRGNSRDVVPDPLSAMDWSVLRTMLERMITRTHAVGGYRVLSGLRRIALRSGRLYFDTSILQWEVYDAFGVQPHAYNQLLGGHHADIDVPQPRWNNRLAWLARSLRFGSRSLWPRLRAGAIFSRAHRQMARLRARELPSDPLALAQHLREQLKLMRGADDLFLLQASGSALFLLSDLAERYCPGEGYALAAALMAGGDPSVTAEQGYALMDLARLAAAEPETLAWLRSPRREASAWARQLAADSPFRKAFDAFLERYGHRAVYESYLRHRRWREAPDYLLDSVLQLLDSDPEALRERQKDASAQARRRLRQALPWRVRACLPFLVRIATTEHNLREGARSALTAYAEPVRRYVLALGQRCKEPNGLESAEDIFNLTLPEVFALAEGRLLAQVAARRAARRRDYLLACSMQVVPEVVIEQDGMAMPAKPAASATNVGANDSWRGITVGSGHAEGVAYVARHPTEAMDMHPRAILVAPSTDPSWTPAFLRASALVMETGGYLSHGAIVAREFGIPAVSNLPGIIDSIRSGDRLEVDGGNSTVRRLRTAVA
;
A
#
# COMPACT_ATOMS: atom_id res chain seq x y z
N MET A 1 -4.04 -18.95 37.25
CA MET A 1 -2.97 -18.50 36.34
C MET A 1 -1.81 -18.08 37.20
N SER A 2 -0.57 -18.50 36.83
CA SER A 2 0.65 -18.10 37.53
C SER A 2 0.80 -16.59 37.48
N GLU A 3 1.24 -15.96 38.55
CA GLU A 3 1.49 -14.52 38.60
C GLU A 3 2.84 -14.16 37.99
N PHE A 4 3.80 -15.10 37.97
CA PHE A 4 5.17 -14.89 37.59
C PHE A 4 5.58 -15.49 36.25
N ILE A 5 5.01 -16.63 35.89
CA ILE A 5 5.38 -17.40 34.69
C ILE A 5 4.25 -17.34 33.67
N LEU A 6 4.58 -16.86 32.49
CA LEU A 6 3.66 -16.69 31.36
C LEU A 6 4.05 -17.70 30.26
N ASP A 7 3.18 -18.62 29.91
CA ASP A 7 3.30 -19.41 28.68
C ASP A 7 3.11 -18.53 27.43
N TRP A 8 3.30 -19.07 26.21
CA TRP A 8 3.22 -18.25 25.00
C TRP A 8 1.87 -17.54 24.84
N PRO A 9 0.70 -18.17 25.06
CA PRO A 9 -0.58 -17.48 24.99
C PRO A 9 -0.72 -16.34 26.02
N ALA A 10 -0.30 -16.57 27.25
CA ALA A 10 -0.36 -15.57 28.31
C ALA A 10 0.65 -14.42 28.05
N ALA A 11 1.85 -14.73 27.54
CA ALA A 11 2.86 -13.72 27.20
C ALA A 11 2.45 -12.87 26.03
N ALA A 12 1.82 -13.43 24.99
CA ALA A 12 1.25 -12.70 23.87
C ALA A 12 0.14 -11.73 24.32
N ALA A 13 -0.75 -12.19 25.21
CA ALA A 13 -1.84 -11.38 25.76
C ALA A 13 -1.34 -10.28 26.74
N ALA A 14 -0.26 -10.56 27.49
CA ALA A 14 0.28 -9.63 28.48
C ALA A 14 1.03 -8.43 27.86
N GLY A 15 1.47 -8.56 26.62
CA GLY A 15 2.17 -7.52 25.87
C GLY A 15 3.63 -7.31 26.30
N PRO A 16 4.34 -6.37 25.60
CA PRO A 16 5.77 -6.18 25.79
C PRO A 16 6.14 -5.58 27.16
N SER A 17 5.22 -4.93 27.84
CA SER A 17 5.46 -4.38 29.19
C SER A 17 5.70 -5.45 30.24
N LYS A 18 5.08 -6.63 30.09
CA LYS A 18 5.23 -7.76 31.01
C LYS A 18 6.15 -8.86 30.48
N ALA A 19 6.06 -9.17 29.17
CA ALA A 19 6.83 -10.22 28.55
C ALA A 19 8.19 -9.76 27.99
N GLY A 20 8.46 -8.44 27.99
CA GLY A 20 9.59 -7.87 27.26
C GLY A 20 9.42 -7.94 25.75
N GLY A 21 10.26 -7.25 24.99
CA GLY A 21 10.15 -7.18 23.53
C GLY A 21 10.31 -8.54 22.85
N LYS A 22 11.43 -9.22 23.13
CA LYS A 22 11.73 -10.54 22.54
C LYS A 22 10.72 -11.62 22.91
N GLY A 23 10.35 -11.70 24.21
CA GLY A 23 9.41 -12.70 24.71
C GLY A 23 8.03 -12.52 24.12
N TRP A 24 7.56 -11.28 24.05
CA TRP A 24 6.29 -10.95 23.43
C TRP A 24 6.25 -11.30 21.95
N GLN A 25 7.31 -10.97 21.19
CA GLN A 25 7.38 -11.28 19.77
C GLN A 25 7.41 -12.80 19.51
N LEU A 26 8.21 -13.57 20.27
CA LEU A 26 8.21 -15.03 20.16
C LEU A 26 6.83 -15.63 20.50
N ALA A 27 6.21 -15.14 21.57
CA ALA A 27 4.88 -15.56 21.98
C ALA A 27 3.83 -15.26 20.88
N LEU A 28 3.91 -14.07 20.27
CA LEU A 28 3.03 -13.71 19.16
C LEU A 28 3.24 -14.62 17.96
N LEU A 29 4.49 -14.90 17.58
CA LEU A 29 4.80 -15.82 16.48
C LEU A 29 4.30 -17.24 16.76
N ALA A 30 4.43 -17.74 18.00
CA ALA A 30 3.91 -19.05 18.39
C ALA A 30 2.38 -19.11 18.28
N GLU A 31 1.68 -18.09 18.76
CA GLU A 31 0.22 -17.98 18.63
C GLU A 31 -0.24 -17.89 17.18
N LEU A 32 0.60 -17.30 16.30
CA LEU A 32 0.32 -17.20 14.88
C LEU A 32 0.81 -18.42 14.06
N GLY A 33 1.21 -19.51 14.76
CA GLY A 33 1.54 -20.82 14.19
C GLY A 33 2.87 -20.94 13.50
N LEU A 34 3.80 -20.07 13.82
CA LEU A 34 5.15 -20.14 13.30
C LEU A 34 6.03 -21.08 14.16
N PRO A 35 7.06 -21.69 13.60
CA PRO A 35 7.88 -22.68 14.29
C PRO A 35 8.78 -22.02 15.35
N VAL A 36 8.20 -21.68 16.49
CA VAL A 36 8.90 -21.19 17.68
C VAL A 36 9.07 -22.35 18.65
N PRO A 37 10.22 -22.53 19.30
CA PRO A 37 10.40 -23.55 20.32
C PRO A 37 9.38 -23.39 21.45
N PRO A 38 8.95 -24.47 22.11
CA PRO A 38 8.15 -24.36 23.31
C PRO A 38 8.89 -23.56 24.36
N GLY A 39 8.19 -22.72 25.11
CA GLY A 39 8.85 -21.85 26.09
C GLY A 39 7.87 -21.19 27.05
N PHE A 40 8.43 -20.38 27.93
CA PHE A 40 7.67 -19.49 28.80
C PHE A 40 8.50 -18.24 29.12
N VAL A 41 7.84 -17.22 29.60
CA VAL A 41 8.46 -15.97 30.01
C VAL A 41 8.25 -15.77 31.51
N ILE A 42 9.33 -15.46 32.25
CA ILE A 42 9.23 -14.92 33.56
C ILE A 42 8.96 -13.44 33.42
N SER A 43 7.84 -12.98 33.98
CA SER A 43 7.37 -11.61 33.76
C SER A 43 8.34 -10.56 34.33
N ALA A 44 8.39 -9.40 33.70
CA ALA A 44 9.22 -8.30 34.16
C ALA A 44 8.88 -7.86 35.59
N SER A 45 7.61 -7.97 35.99
CA SER A 45 7.17 -7.68 37.37
C SER A 45 7.65 -8.73 38.40
N ALA A 46 7.73 -9.99 38.00
CA ALA A 46 8.23 -11.07 38.87
C ALA A 46 9.72 -10.94 39.18
N ALA A 47 10.48 -10.37 38.27
CA ALA A 47 11.91 -10.13 38.39
C ALA A 47 12.22 -8.66 38.80
N ALA A 48 11.25 -7.91 39.28
CA ALA A 48 11.39 -6.49 39.68
C ALA A 48 12.02 -6.33 41.07
N CYS A 49 13.19 -6.96 41.29
CA CYS A 49 13.98 -6.77 42.49
C CYS A 49 15.08 -5.73 42.29
N GLY A 50 15.63 -5.15 43.39
CA GLY A 50 16.72 -4.20 43.32
C GLY A 50 18.03 -4.81 42.78
N ARG A 51 19.05 -3.97 42.62
CA ARG A 51 20.38 -4.39 42.22
C ARG A 51 20.96 -5.34 43.28
N ASN A 52 21.43 -6.52 42.83
CA ASN A 52 21.98 -7.59 43.65
C ASN A 52 20.99 -8.20 44.69
N GLU A 53 19.72 -7.95 44.61
CA GLU A 53 18.73 -8.66 45.42
C GLU A 53 18.48 -10.06 44.86
N PRO A 54 18.36 -11.10 45.71
CA PRO A 54 18.05 -12.44 45.24
C PRO A 54 16.64 -12.51 44.67
N LEU A 55 16.41 -13.47 43.76
CA LEU A 55 15.07 -13.75 43.27
C LEU A 55 14.15 -14.18 44.44
N PRO A 56 12.85 -13.82 44.42
CA PRO A 56 11.91 -14.27 45.42
C PRO A 56 11.85 -15.79 45.52
N ALA A 57 11.84 -16.35 46.74
CA ALA A 57 11.76 -17.78 46.96
C ALA A 57 10.47 -18.39 46.34
N SER A 58 9.37 -17.64 46.31
CA SER A 58 8.13 -18.02 45.63
C SER A 58 8.35 -18.25 44.13
N LEU A 59 9.09 -17.33 43.47
CA LEU A 59 9.42 -17.47 42.04
C LEU A 59 10.31 -18.70 41.79
N LEU A 60 11.33 -18.95 42.62
CA LEU A 60 12.21 -20.14 42.48
C LEU A 60 11.42 -21.45 42.66
N THR A 61 10.50 -21.49 43.61
CA THR A 61 9.62 -22.64 43.80
C THR A 61 8.71 -22.84 42.59
N GLU A 62 8.09 -21.78 42.07
CA GLU A 62 7.23 -21.85 40.89
C GLU A 62 8.03 -22.27 39.65
N LEU A 63 9.22 -21.73 39.44
CA LEU A 63 10.14 -22.10 38.37
C LEU A 63 10.48 -23.58 38.41
N SER A 64 10.84 -24.11 39.58
CA SER A 64 11.14 -25.55 39.78
C SER A 64 9.93 -26.44 39.45
N ASN A 65 8.72 -26.01 39.86
CA ASN A 65 7.46 -26.72 39.56
C ASN A 65 7.17 -26.70 38.04
N GLU A 66 7.37 -25.57 37.40
CA GLU A 66 7.11 -25.42 35.95
C GLU A 66 8.10 -26.25 35.13
N LEU A 67 9.39 -26.30 35.51
CA LEU A 67 10.38 -27.15 34.87
C LEU A 67 10.05 -28.64 35.07
N ALA A 68 9.53 -29.01 36.24
CA ALA A 68 9.08 -30.36 36.48
C ALA A 68 7.86 -30.73 35.66
N ARG A 69 6.87 -29.85 35.63
CA ARG A 69 5.61 -30.02 34.85
C ARG A 69 5.89 -30.25 33.36
N ARG A 70 6.88 -29.53 32.80
CA ARG A 70 7.29 -29.65 31.40
C ARG A 70 8.27 -30.80 31.13
N GLY A 71 8.81 -31.46 32.15
CA GLY A 71 9.83 -32.49 32.01
C GLY A 71 11.21 -31.93 31.65
N TRP A 72 11.50 -30.67 31.97
CA TRP A 72 12.72 -29.97 31.53
C TRP A 72 13.82 -29.91 32.57
N LYS A 73 13.69 -30.62 33.68
CA LYS A 73 14.72 -30.57 34.77
C LYS A 73 16.12 -30.93 34.31
N GLU A 74 16.24 -31.95 33.46
CA GLU A 74 17.53 -32.46 32.99
C GLU A 74 17.87 -32.03 31.54
N GLN A 75 16.93 -31.34 30.87
CA GLN A 75 17.14 -30.90 29.51
C GLN A 75 18.04 -29.64 29.47
N PRO A 76 18.87 -29.48 28.44
CA PRO A 76 19.59 -28.23 28.23
C PRO A 76 18.59 -27.12 27.86
N LEU A 77 18.68 -26.01 28.60
CA LEU A 77 17.79 -24.84 28.40
C LEU A 77 18.60 -23.62 27.93
N ALA A 78 17.93 -22.74 27.21
CA ALA A 78 18.36 -21.38 26.91
C ALA A 78 17.58 -20.41 27.81
N VAL A 79 18.30 -19.56 28.56
CA VAL A 79 17.76 -18.50 29.41
C VAL A 79 18.20 -17.17 28.83
N ARG A 80 17.24 -16.38 28.26
CA ARG A 80 17.54 -15.19 27.47
C ARG A 80 16.87 -13.95 28.04
N SER A 81 17.50 -12.81 27.88
CA SER A 81 16.95 -11.50 28.23
C SER A 81 15.77 -11.10 27.32
N SER A 82 14.83 -10.36 27.91
CA SER A 82 13.71 -9.78 27.21
C SER A 82 13.34 -8.44 27.87
N ALA A 83 14.11 -7.39 27.61
CA ALA A 83 13.80 -6.06 28.12
C ALA A 83 12.64 -5.41 27.34
N TYR A 84 11.91 -4.49 27.97
CA TYR A 84 10.76 -3.80 27.36
C TYR A 84 11.12 -3.07 26.07
N ALA A 85 12.22 -2.31 26.07
CA ALA A 85 12.70 -1.54 24.94
C ALA A 85 13.60 -2.35 23.98
N GLU A 86 13.94 -3.60 24.34
CA GLU A 86 14.75 -4.47 23.51
C GLU A 86 13.94 -4.88 22.28
N ASP A 87 14.53 -4.77 21.08
CA ASP A 87 13.89 -5.08 19.82
C ASP A 87 12.72 -4.13 19.40
N SER A 88 12.71 -2.89 19.89
CA SER A 88 11.81 -1.86 19.41
C SER A 88 12.29 -1.20 18.11
N THR A 89 11.39 -0.53 17.38
CA THR A 89 11.74 0.21 16.16
C THR A 89 12.74 1.35 16.39
N HIS A 90 12.93 1.78 17.64
CA HIS A 90 13.77 2.92 18.01
C HIS A 90 15.03 2.54 18.79
N ALA A 91 15.12 1.31 19.30
CA ALA A 91 16.23 0.87 20.12
C ALA A 91 16.58 -0.59 19.85
N SER A 92 17.86 -0.88 19.72
CA SER A 92 18.39 -2.24 19.58
C SER A 92 19.48 -2.46 20.62
N PHE A 93 19.19 -3.28 21.64
CA PHE A 93 20.14 -3.67 22.70
C PHE A 93 20.98 -4.92 22.31
N ALA A 94 21.23 -5.12 21.01
CA ALA A 94 21.95 -6.29 20.52
C ALA A 94 23.28 -6.49 21.27
N GLY A 95 23.46 -7.66 21.91
CA GLY A 95 24.68 -8.04 22.61
C GLY A 95 24.96 -7.32 23.95
N ILE A 96 24.02 -6.48 24.43
CA ILE A 96 24.21 -5.72 25.68
C ILE A 96 23.77 -6.54 26.90
N HIS A 97 22.70 -7.33 26.76
CA HIS A 97 22.18 -8.15 27.86
C HIS A 97 22.70 -9.60 27.80
N HIS A 98 22.79 -10.22 28.96
CA HIS A 98 23.30 -11.60 29.10
C HIS A 98 22.27 -12.64 28.60
N SER A 99 22.76 -13.72 28.01
CA SER A 99 22.00 -14.93 27.69
C SER A 99 22.84 -16.14 28.13
N SER A 100 22.20 -17.10 28.77
CA SER A 100 22.87 -18.36 29.24
C SER A 100 22.31 -19.52 28.41
N LEU A 101 23.19 -20.25 27.76
CA LEU A 101 22.83 -21.45 26.98
C LEU A 101 23.31 -22.71 27.67
N ASN A 102 22.62 -23.83 27.39
CA ASN A 102 22.92 -25.16 27.97
C ASN A 102 22.89 -25.17 29.50
N VAL A 103 21.88 -24.56 30.08
CA VAL A 103 21.64 -24.53 31.52
C VAL A 103 20.79 -25.74 31.89
N ARG A 104 21.20 -26.52 32.92
CA ARG A 104 20.50 -27.74 33.35
C ARG A 104 20.24 -27.69 34.85
N GLY A 105 19.08 -28.15 35.27
CA GLY A 105 18.69 -28.19 36.68
C GLY A 105 18.03 -26.90 37.15
N ALA A 106 17.09 -27.01 38.08
CA ALA A 106 16.29 -25.87 38.55
C ALA A 106 17.14 -24.77 39.20
N ASP A 107 18.14 -25.15 40.00
CA ASP A 107 19.02 -24.21 40.71
C ASP A 107 19.90 -23.42 39.73
N ALA A 108 20.45 -24.10 38.70
CA ALA A 108 21.24 -23.46 37.66
C ALA A 108 20.37 -22.52 36.78
N VAL A 109 19.13 -22.92 36.49
CA VAL A 109 18.19 -22.06 35.77
C VAL A 109 17.83 -20.84 36.60
N GLY A 110 17.61 -20.99 37.91
CA GLY A 110 17.39 -19.87 38.84
C GLY A 110 18.59 -18.90 38.87
N ALA A 111 19.80 -19.43 38.95
CA ALA A 111 21.05 -18.63 38.88
C ALA A 111 21.19 -17.91 37.51
N ALA A 112 20.88 -18.57 36.42
CA ALA A 112 20.90 -17.97 35.07
C ALA A 112 19.85 -16.85 34.94
N VAL A 113 18.63 -17.05 35.46
CA VAL A 113 17.59 -16.02 35.51
C VAL A 113 18.07 -14.81 36.31
N GLN A 114 18.71 -15.02 37.43
CA GLN A 114 19.36 -13.98 38.27
C GLN A 114 20.41 -13.21 37.45
N ALA A 115 21.34 -13.92 36.79
CA ALA A 115 22.40 -13.32 36.00
C ALA A 115 21.86 -12.50 34.80
N VAL A 116 20.85 -13.02 34.10
CA VAL A 116 20.17 -12.32 33.01
C VAL A 116 19.52 -11.05 33.52
N ARG A 117 18.75 -11.12 34.59
CA ARG A 117 18.14 -9.96 35.24
C ARG A 117 19.18 -8.89 35.63
N ASP A 118 20.28 -9.31 36.26
CA ASP A 118 21.29 -8.38 36.74
C ASP A 118 22.09 -7.74 35.62
N SER A 119 22.10 -8.34 34.42
CA SER A 119 22.75 -7.76 33.23
C SER A 119 22.19 -6.39 32.83
N ARG A 120 20.97 -6.03 33.25
CA ARG A 120 20.42 -4.69 33.08
C ARG A 120 21.21 -3.57 33.76
N TRP A 121 22.00 -3.91 34.82
CA TRP A 121 22.79 -2.97 35.59
C TRP A 121 24.27 -2.93 35.18
N THR A 122 24.60 -3.54 34.04
CA THR A 122 25.96 -3.44 33.49
C THR A 122 26.26 -2.02 33.03
N PRO A 123 27.50 -1.52 33.11
CA PRO A 123 27.86 -0.19 32.63
C PRO A 123 27.46 0.06 31.18
N ALA A 124 27.56 -0.96 30.33
CA ALA A 124 27.16 -0.89 28.95
C ALA A 124 25.65 -0.65 28.77
N ALA A 125 24.82 -1.37 29.53
CA ALA A 125 23.36 -1.22 29.51
C ALA A 125 22.92 0.15 30.09
N GLU A 126 23.58 0.62 31.15
CA GLU A 126 23.32 1.94 31.73
C GLU A 126 23.68 3.08 30.78
N ALA A 127 24.88 3.04 30.18
CA ALA A 127 25.31 4.03 29.19
C ALA A 127 24.37 4.09 27.95
N TYR A 128 23.92 2.93 27.50
CA TYR A 128 23.02 2.85 26.35
C TYR A 128 21.62 3.45 26.66
N ARG A 129 21.07 3.16 27.85
CA ARG A 129 19.79 3.77 28.29
C ARG A 129 19.89 5.28 28.42
N GLN A 130 20.97 5.78 29.04
CA GLN A 130 21.20 7.23 29.15
C GLN A 130 21.23 7.90 27.78
N ARG A 131 21.88 7.28 26.80
CA ARG A 131 21.92 7.79 25.41
C ARG A 131 20.55 7.86 24.76
N LEU A 132 19.64 6.95 25.10
CA LEU A 132 18.28 6.90 24.55
C LEU A 132 17.26 7.69 25.36
N GLY A 133 17.65 8.29 26.50
CA GLY A 133 16.74 9.01 27.38
C GLY A 133 15.69 8.13 28.09
N ILE A 134 15.99 6.83 28.24
CA ILE A 134 15.09 5.86 28.89
C ILE A 134 15.31 5.94 30.40
N ASP A 135 14.24 6.20 31.19
CA ASP A 135 14.31 6.27 32.65
C ASP A 135 14.71 4.93 33.27
N ALA A 136 15.55 4.98 34.30
CA ALA A 136 16.01 3.79 35.02
C ALA A 136 14.87 3.05 35.73
N THR A 137 13.77 3.71 36.04
CA THR A 137 12.60 3.13 36.71
C THR A 137 11.70 2.31 35.79
N ASP A 138 11.78 2.54 34.47
CA ASP A 138 10.90 1.93 33.46
C ASP A 138 11.47 0.65 32.83
N THR A 139 12.47 0.03 33.45
CA THR A 139 13.28 -1.05 32.88
C THR A 139 13.02 -2.41 33.54
N GLY A 140 11.79 -2.90 33.46
CA GLY A 140 11.50 -4.30 33.77
C GLY A 140 12.28 -5.24 32.83
N MET A 141 12.96 -6.27 33.35
CA MET A 141 13.62 -7.31 32.61
C MET A 141 12.81 -8.61 32.70
N ALA A 142 12.10 -8.97 31.68
CA ALA A 142 11.52 -10.30 31.54
C ALA A 142 12.61 -11.30 31.11
N VAL A 143 12.41 -12.58 31.41
CA VAL A 143 13.37 -13.63 31.08
C VAL A 143 12.67 -14.76 30.34
N ILE A 144 13.19 -15.13 29.16
CA ILE A 144 12.67 -16.24 28.34
C ILE A 144 13.40 -17.51 28.75
N VAL A 145 12.65 -18.60 28.99
CA VAL A 145 13.18 -19.95 29.23
C VAL A 145 12.58 -20.89 28.20
N MET A 146 13.46 -21.57 27.45
CA MET A 146 13.06 -22.53 26.40
C MET A 146 14.11 -23.65 26.26
N PRO A 147 13.77 -24.83 25.72
CA PRO A 147 14.75 -25.87 25.42
C PRO A 147 15.83 -25.35 24.48
N LEU A 148 17.06 -25.70 24.75
CA LEU A 148 18.14 -25.47 23.80
C LEU A 148 18.02 -26.51 22.69
N LEU A 149 17.82 -26.06 21.48
CA LEU A 149 17.65 -26.92 20.32
C LEU A 149 18.98 -27.61 19.94
N PRO A 150 18.97 -28.88 19.49
CA PRO A 150 20.12 -29.55 18.95
C PRO A 150 20.51 -28.95 17.60
N ALA A 151 21.26 -27.86 17.62
CA ALA A 151 21.58 -27.09 16.41
C ALA A 151 22.60 -27.83 15.54
N VAL A 152 22.18 -28.28 14.37
CA VAL A 152 23.09 -28.73 13.30
C VAL A 152 23.67 -27.48 12.63
N ALA A 153 22.85 -26.50 12.37
CA ALA A 153 23.23 -25.19 11.85
C ALA A 153 22.35 -24.11 12.48
N ALA A 154 22.87 -22.89 12.54
CA ALA A 154 22.12 -21.74 13.00
C ALA A 154 22.58 -20.47 12.27
N GLY A 155 21.79 -19.41 12.35
CA GLY A 155 22.16 -18.18 11.70
C GLY A 155 21.20 -17.05 11.87
N ILE A 156 21.41 -16.03 11.04
CA ILE A 156 20.62 -14.82 10.97
C ILE A 156 20.10 -14.65 9.54
N ALA A 157 18.87 -14.25 9.41
CA ALA A 157 18.26 -13.94 8.12
C ALA A 157 17.64 -12.53 8.16
N PHE A 158 18.01 -11.71 7.19
CA PHE A 158 17.43 -10.39 6.97
C PHE A 158 16.43 -10.46 5.82
N THR A 159 15.25 -9.94 6.01
CA THR A 159 14.20 -9.87 4.96
C THR A 159 14.34 -8.64 4.06
N CYS A 160 15.42 -7.91 4.18
CA CYS A 160 15.94 -6.90 3.26
C CYS A 160 17.46 -6.89 3.38
N ASP A 161 18.19 -6.35 2.43
CA ASP A 161 19.63 -6.15 2.61
C ASP A 161 19.90 -4.85 3.41
N PRO A 162 20.30 -4.93 4.68
CA PRO A 162 20.51 -3.73 5.50
C PRO A 162 21.70 -2.88 5.05
N VAL A 163 22.64 -3.47 4.32
CA VAL A 163 23.88 -2.81 3.87
C VAL A 163 23.64 -2.01 2.59
N SER A 164 23.06 -2.64 1.58
CA SER A 164 22.72 -1.95 0.32
C SER A 164 21.41 -1.17 0.43
N GLY A 165 20.51 -1.56 1.33
CA GLY A 165 19.16 -1.02 1.46
C GLY A 165 18.17 -1.61 0.45
N CYS A 166 18.54 -2.68 -0.26
CA CYS A 166 17.70 -3.36 -1.24
C CYS A 166 16.49 -4.01 -0.55
N ASP A 167 15.28 -3.64 -0.97
CA ASP A 167 14.02 -4.08 -0.35
C ASP A 167 13.54 -5.46 -0.83
N ASP A 168 14.03 -5.94 -1.95
CA ASP A 168 13.63 -7.20 -2.58
C ASP A 168 14.67 -8.30 -2.43
N GLU A 169 15.77 -8.05 -1.69
CA GLU A 169 16.81 -9.01 -1.42
C GLU A 169 16.80 -9.47 0.04
N PHE A 170 16.77 -10.78 0.24
CA PHE A 170 16.94 -11.42 1.53
C PHE A 170 18.39 -11.84 1.69
N VAL A 171 18.97 -11.65 2.86
CA VAL A 171 20.35 -12.04 3.16
C VAL A 171 20.33 -13.04 4.30
N ILE A 172 20.85 -14.23 4.08
CA ILE A 172 20.92 -15.31 5.06
C ILE A 172 22.39 -15.57 5.38
N HIS A 173 22.75 -15.50 6.65
CA HIS A 173 24.03 -15.95 7.18
C HIS A 173 23.85 -17.24 7.93
N ALA A 174 24.70 -18.22 7.67
CA ALA A 174 24.62 -19.56 8.25
C ALA A 174 25.99 -20.06 8.73
N ASN A 175 26.02 -20.69 9.91
CA ASN A 175 27.19 -21.42 10.39
C ASN A 175 26.76 -22.74 11.02
N TRP A 176 27.68 -23.67 11.14
CA TRP A 176 27.47 -24.92 11.81
C TRP A 176 27.37 -24.71 13.33
N GLY A 177 26.57 -25.54 14.01
CA GLY A 177 26.38 -25.49 15.46
C GLY A 177 25.47 -24.35 15.92
N LEU A 178 25.72 -23.82 17.12
CA LEU A 178 24.92 -22.76 17.73
C LEU A 178 25.20 -21.39 17.11
N GLY A 179 24.19 -20.50 17.10
CA GLY A 179 24.23 -19.19 16.44
C GLY A 179 25.15 -18.14 17.11
N GLU A 180 25.69 -18.40 18.29
CA GLU A 180 26.52 -17.45 19.04
C GLU A 180 27.73 -16.94 18.25
N THR A 181 28.35 -17.80 17.41
CA THR A 181 29.52 -17.42 16.62
C THR A 181 29.25 -16.36 15.56
N LEU A 182 28.05 -16.31 15.03
CA LEU A 182 27.63 -15.28 14.03
C LEU A 182 27.19 -13.98 14.73
N VAL A 183 26.42 -14.11 15.82
CA VAL A 183 25.95 -12.94 16.59
C VAL A 183 27.14 -12.22 17.27
N GLY A 184 28.15 -12.96 17.73
CA GLY A 184 29.36 -12.45 18.37
C GLY A 184 30.50 -12.05 17.41
N ASP A 185 30.28 -12.10 16.09
CA ASP A 185 31.28 -11.83 15.03
C ASP A 185 32.59 -12.68 15.18
N GLN A 186 32.44 -13.89 15.73
CA GLN A 186 33.56 -14.81 15.97
C GLN A 186 33.89 -15.71 14.78
N ALA A 187 32.90 -15.89 13.88
CA ALA A 187 33.06 -16.67 12.67
C ALA A 187 32.36 -15.99 11.47
N GLN A 188 33.01 -16.07 10.31
CA GLN A 188 32.37 -15.71 9.05
C GLN A 188 31.68 -16.95 8.49
N GLY A 189 30.37 -16.98 8.63
CA GLY A 189 29.49 -18.00 8.03
C GLY A 189 29.29 -17.87 6.53
N ASP A 190 28.60 -18.85 5.95
CA ASP A 190 28.14 -18.75 4.56
C ASP A 190 27.08 -17.66 4.42
N GLU A 191 27.10 -16.93 3.32
CA GLU A 191 26.11 -15.92 2.96
C GLU A 191 25.33 -16.36 1.72
N TYR A 192 24.01 -16.35 1.83
CA TYR A 192 23.10 -16.66 0.74
C TYR A 192 22.21 -15.45 0.48
N ARG A 193 22.04 -15.08 -0.79
CA ARG A 193 21.20 -13.98 -1.22
C ARG A 193 20.03 -14.49 -2.03
N LEU A 194 18.84 -14.17 -1.59
CA LEU A 194 17.60 -14.48 -2.31
C LEU A 194 16.98 -13.19 -2.80
N ARG A 195 16.25 -13.26 -3.90
CA ARG A 195 15.45 -12.14 -4.43
C ARG A 195 14.03 -12.57 -4.69
N GLU A 196 13.08 -11.75 -4.29
CA GLU A 196 11.69 -11.95 -4.64
C GLU A 196 11.42 -11.50 -6.08
N ARG A 197 10.94 -12.41 -6.93
CA ARG A 197 10.51 -12.07 -8.28
C ARG A 197 9.15 -11.41 -8.24
N TYR A 198 9.03 -10.15 -8.58
CA TYR A 198 7.76 -9.43 -8.68
C TYR A 198 6.76 -10.05 -9.65
N SER A 199 7.20 -10.86 -10.61
CA SER A 199 6.31 -11.48 -11.61
C SER A 199 5.42 -12.58 -11.03
N ASN A 200 5.90 -13.32 -10.03
CA ASN A 200 5.21 -14.48 -9.47
C ASN A 200 5.32 -14.60 -7.94
N GLY A 201 6.09 -13.71 -7.28
CA GLY A 201 6.32 -13.72 -5.83
C GLY A 201 7.21 -14.88 -5.34
N GLN A 202 7.88 -15.60 -6.23
CA GLN A 202 8.81 -16.67 -5.84
C GLN A 202 10.17 -16.11 -5.46
N LEU A 203 10.79 -16.74 -4.46
CA LEU A 203 12.17 -16.46 -4.11
C LEU A 203 13.13 -17.22 -5.05
N GLU A 204 14.19 -16.54 -5.42
CA GLU A 204 15.25 -17.05 -6.29
C GLU A 204 16.60 -16.83 -5.62
N LEU A 205 17.44 -17.87 -5.60
CA LEU A 205 18.82 -17.75 -5.13
C LEU A 205 19.64 -16.99 -6.18
N ILE A 206 20.09 -15.78 -5.83
CA ILE A 206 20.84 -14.89 -6.72
C ILE A 206 22.32 -14.83 -6.40
N GLY A 207 22.73 -15.26 -5.21
CA GLY A 207 24.13 -15.24 -4.77
C GLY A 207 24.39 -16.21 -3.65
N LYS A 208 25.61 -16.72 -3.66
CA LYS A 208 26.13 -17.61 -2.64
C LYS A 208 27.60 -17.27 -2.44
N ARG A 209 27.97 -17.02 -1.20
CA ARG A 209 29.35 -16.76 -0.80
C ARG A 209 29.71 -17.64 0.40
N ARG A 210 30.68 -18.50 0.23
CA ARG A 210 31.15 -19.37 1.29
C ARG A 210 32.01 -18.58 2.27
N GLY A 211 31.75 -18.74 3.58
CA GLY A 211 32.49 -18.13 4.65
C GLY A 211 33.72 -18.94 5.02
N SER A 212 34.59 -18.37 5.86
CA SER A 212 35.80 -19.06 6.38
C SER A 212 35.47 -20.13 7.41
N LYS A 213 34.35 -20.04 8.09
CA LYS A 213 33.81 -21.01 9.09
C LYS A 213 34.87 -21.65 10.00
N ARG A 214 35.79 -20.87 10.56
CA ARG A 214 36.93 -21.38 11.35
C ARG A 214 36.53 -22.11 12.61
N CYS A 215 35.41 -21.72 13.23
CA CYS A 215 34.93 -22.33 14.47
C CYS A 215 33.42 -22.43 14.49
N MET A 216 32.92 -23.33 15.33
CA MET A 216 31.51 -23.46 15.69
C MET A 216 31.33 -23.46 17.19
N SER A 217 30.21 -22.99 17.70
CA SER A 217 29.82 -23.13 19.09
C SER A 217 29.08 -24.44 19.30
N VAL A 218 29.46 -25.19 20.30
CA VAL A 218 28.85 -26.46 20.67
C VAL A 218 28.54 -26.50 22.16
N THR A 219 27.55 -27.31 22.57
CA THR A 219 27.23 -27.54 23.97
C THR A 219 28.32 -28.37 24.66
N VAL A 220 28.61 -28.10 25.95
CA VAL A 220 29.53 -28.87 26.79
C VAL A 220 28.72 -29.67 27.79
N GLU A 221 29.15 -30.90 28.11
CA GLU A 221 28.42 -31.78 29.04
C GLU A 221 28.28 -31.17 30.45
N SER A 222 29.27 -30.42 30.90
CA SER A 222 29.26 -29.71 32.19
C SER A 222 28.37 -28.48 32.25
N GLY A 223 27.65 -28.15 31.17
CA GLY A 223 26.87 -26.93 31.05
C GLY A 223 27.62 -25.82 30.29
N GLY A 224 26.88 -24.89 29.73
CA GLY A 224 27.43 -23.81 28.88
C GLY A 224 27.82 -24.26 27.47
N THR A 225 28.53 -23.39 26.76
CA THR A 225 28.97 -23.59 25.37
C THR A 225 30.47 -23.42 25.24
N ALA A 226 31.07 -24.04 24.26
CA ALA A 226 32.49 -23.87 23.95
C ALA A 226 32.71 -23.72 22.44
N LEU A 227 33.72 -22.92 22.09
CA LEU A 227 34.17 -22.83 20.69
C LEU A 227 35.03 -24.07 20.37
N ARG A 228 34.72 -24.70 19.24
CA ARG A 228 35.48 -25.80 18.66
C ARG A 228 35.95 -25.39 17.26
N GLU A 229 37.20 -25.72 16.95
CA GLU A 229 37.67 -25.55 15.58
C GLU A 229 36.84 -26.40 14.61
N MET A 230 36.58 -25.85 13.45
CA MET A 230 35.78 -26.50 12.42
C MET A 230 36.62 -27.58 11.73
N PRO A 231 36.14 -28.84 11.62
CA PRO A 231 36.78 -29.85 10.79
C PRO A 231 36.92 -29.39 9.34
N LEU A 232 38.06 -29.62 8.72
CA LEU A 232 38.37 -29.17 7.36
C LEU A 232 37.29 -29.58 6.34
N GLU A 233 36.74 -30.79 6.49
CA GLU A 233 35.66 -31.30 5.64
C GLU A 233 34.36 -30.46 5.73
N MET A 234 34.12 -29.82 6.87
CA MET A 234 32.93 -28.94 7.07
C MET A 234 33.22 -27.52 6.64
N VAL A 235 34.45 -27.05 6.63
CA VAL A 235 34.80 -25.70 6.15
C VAL A 235 34.46 -25.55 4.68
N ASP A 236 34.76 -26.55 3.87
CA ASP A 236 34.54 -26.54 2.42
C ASP A 236 33.12 -26.95 1.99
N ARG A 237 32.33 -27.43 2.93
CA ARG A 237 30.94 -27.80 2.70
C ARG A 237 30.02 -26.61 2.95
N ASP A 238 29.02 -26.45 2.08
CA ASP A 238 27.97 -25.47 2.30
C ASP A 238 27.13 -25.85 3.52
N VAL A 239 26.78 -24.85 4.34
CA VAL A 239 25.99 -25.07 5.56
C VAL A 239 24.56 -25.49 5.23
N LEU A 240 23.97 -24.90 4.20
CA LEU A 240 22.63 -25.19 3.70
C LEU A 240 22.67 -25.57 2.23
N ASP A 241 21.87 -26.53 1.82
CA ASP A 241 21.59 -26.82 0.42
C ASP A 241 20.56 -25.83 -0.17
N VAL A 242 20.32 -25.91 -1.49
CA VAL A 242 19.44 -24.98 -2.20
C VAL A 242 17.99 -25.09 -1.74
N GLU A 243 17.51 -26.27 -1.44
CA GLU A 243 16.14 -26.51 -0.96
C GLU A 243 15.95 -25.91 0.43
N GLN A 244 16.91 -26.13 1.32
CA GLN A 244 16.94 -25.54 2.66
C GLN A 244 17.02 -24.01 2.61
N ILE A 245 17.85 -23.42 1.72
CA ILE A 245 17.95 -21.97 1.55
C ILE A 245 16.61 -21.38 1.11
N LEU A 246 15.95 -21.97 0.12
CA LEU A 246 14.65 -21.51 -0.37
C LEU A 246 13.57 -21.71 0.69
N GLY A 247 13.54 -22.85 1.38
CA GLY A 247 12.61 -23.14 2.45
C GLY A 247 12.75 -22.17 3.63
N LEU A 248 13.98 -21.85 4.04
CA LEU A 248 14.25 -20.83 5.06
C LEU A 248 13.83 -19.43 4.57
N GLY A 249 14.10 -19.10 3.32
CA GLY A 249 13.67 -17.83 2.72
C GLY A 249 12.16 -17.66 2.76
N GLU A 250 11.39 -18.70 2.42
CA GLU A 250 9.93 -18.68 2.53
C GLU A 250 9.46 -18.53 3.98
N LEU A 251 10.10 -19.23 4.93
CA LEU A 251 9.78 -19.12 6.35
C LEU A 251 10.03 -17.71 6.89
N VAL A 252 11.19 -17.12 6.64
CA VAL A 252 11.51 -15.77 7.16
C VAL A 252 10.64 -14.69 6.50
N ARG A 253 10.23 -14.89 5.25
CA ARG A 253 9.24 -14.04 4.58
C ARG A 253 7.87 -14.14 5.27
N ASP A 254 7.44 -15.35 5.63
CA ASP A 254 6.18 -15.58 6.35
C ASP A 254 6.23 -14.95 7.75
N VAL A 255 7.31 -15.13 8.50
CA VAL A 255 7.54 -14.47 9.80
C VAL A 255 7.41 -12.96 9.67
N SER A 256 8.15 -12.37 8.73
CA SER A 256 8.21 -10.93 8.55
C SER A 256 6.85 -10.34 8.13
N SER A 257 6.17 -10.97 7.17
CA SER A 257 4.85 -10.52 6.73
C SER A 257 3.76 -10.74 7.78
N THR A 258 3.96 -11.69 8.69
CA THR A 258 3.05 -11.96 9.80
C THR A 258 3.18 -10.91 10.89
N LEU A 259 4.40 -10.49 11.21
CA LEU A 259 4.66 -9.42 12.17
C LEU A 259 4.24 -8.05 11.64
N ASP A 260 4.65 -7.72 10.41
CA ASP A 260 4.25 -6.45 9.77
C ASP A 260 4.30 -6.58 8.24
N TYR A 261 3.15 -6.80 7.61
CA TYR A 261 3.05 -6.86 6.15
C TYR A 261 3.24 -5.50 5.46
N THR A 262 3.20 -4.40 6.20
CA THR A 262 3.36 -3.04 5.66
C THR A 262 4.82 -2.64 5.55
N ALA A 263 5.64 -3.11 6.49
CA ALA A 263 7.08 -2.90 6.56
C ALA A 263 7.80 -4.21 6.95
N PRO A 264 7.83 -5.21 6.06
CA PRO A 264 8.31 -6.56 6.38
C PRO A 264 9.85 -6.63 6.41
N TYR A 265 10.48 -5.79 7.23
CA TYR A 265 11.94 -5.70 7.37
C TYR A 265 12.36 -6.17 8.74
N HIS A 266 12.73 -7.46 8.83
CA HIS A 266 13.08 -8.11 10.08
C HIS A 266 14.47 -8.77 9.99
N ASP A 267 15.12 -8.79 11.12
CA ASP A 267 16.30 -9.56 11.48
C ASP A 267 15.82 -10.75 12.30
N ILE A 268 16.05 -11.95 11.77
CA ILE A 268 15.47 -13.20 12.28
C ILE A 268 16.58 -14.18 12.59
N GLU A 269 16.71 -14.58 13.87
CA GLU A 269 17.60 -15.67 14.29
C GLU A 269 16.87 -17.01 14.13
N TRP A 270 17.55 -17.96 13.51
CA TRP A 270 17.02 -19.27 13.19
C TRP A 270 17.97 -20.41 13.58
N VAL A 271 17.39 -21.58 13.79
CA VAL A 271 18.12 -22.82 14.07
C VAL A 271 17.58 -23.93 13.16
N TRP A 272 18.48 -24.71 12.56
CA TRP A 272 18.19 -25.96 11.87
C TRP A 272 18.55 -27.14 12.76
N ASP A 273 17.59 -27.96 13.18
CA ASP A 273 17.77 -29.09 14.07
C ASP A 273 18.12 -30.41 13.34
N GLY A 274 18.20 -30.39 12.01
CA GLY A 274 18.37 -31.55 11.13
C GLY A 274 17.10 -31.97 10.42
N GLU A 275 15.94 -31.56 10.92
CA GLU A 275 14.62 -31.89 10.34
C GLU A 275 13.86 -30.65 9.89
N ARG A 276 13.92 -29.56 10.68
CA ARG A 276 13.16 -28.32 10.41
C ARG A 276 13.87 -27.07 10.92
N PHE A 277 13.45 -25.93 10.38
CA PHE A 277 13.87 -24.63 10.88
C PHE A 277 13.00 -24.17 12.06
N TRP A 278 13.65 -23.56 13.05
CA TRP A 278 13.04 -22.92 14.18
C TRP A 278 13.39 -21.45 14.22
N ILE A 279 12.44 -20.60 14.64
CA ILE A 279 12.65 -19.17 14.87
C ILE A 279 12.90 -18.96 16.35
N VAL A 280 14.05 -18.43 16.70
CA VAL A 280 14.47 -18.20 18.09
C VAL A 280 14.51 -16.72 18.47
N GLN A 281 14.46 -15.83 17.50
CA GLN A 281 14.27 -14.39 17.67
C GLN A 281 13.80 -13.76 16.35
N ALA A 282 12.97 -12.72 16.43
CA ALA A 282 12.66 -11.84 15.29
C ALA A 282 12.57 -10.41 15.83
N ARG A 283 13.15 -9.45 15.10
CA ARG A 283 13.09 -8.04 15.45
C ARG A 283 13.08 -7.16 14.20
N PRO A 284 12.52 -5.95 14.25
CA PRO A 284 12.61 -5.00 13.15
C PRO A 284 14.06 -4.61 12.87
N VAL A 285 14.42 -4.43 11.60
CA VAL A 285 15.71 -3.86 11.19
C VAL A 285 15.68 -2.37 11.45
N THR A 286 16.37 -1.92 12.52
CA THR A 286 16.38 -0.51 12.96
C THR A 286 17.35 0.36 12.19
N LYS A 287 18.45 -0.22 11.73
CA LYS A 287 19.49 0.48 10.94
C LYS A 287 19.54 -0.14 9.55
N ARG A 288 18.93 0.55 8.61
CA ARG A 288 18.92 0.18 7.21
C ARG A 288 19.38 1.37 6.38
N ARG A 289 20.32 1.12 5.46
CA ARG A 289 20.67 2.14 4.48
C ARG A 289 19.45 2.41 3.59
N HIS A 290 19.14 3.67 3.35
CA HIS A 290 18.14 4.02 2.33
C HIS A 290 18.79 3.89 0.95
N LEU A 291 18.35 2.91 0.17
CA LEU A 291 18.79 2.77 -1.22
C LEU A 291 18.13 3.88 -2.03
N THR A 292 18.94 4.70 -2.67
CA THR A 292 18.47 5.82 -3.50
C THR A 292 19.49 6.14 -4.58
N TYR A 293 19.15 7.04 -5.47
CA TYR A 293 20.06 7.54 -6.49
C TYR A 293 21.14 8.44 -5.86
N PRO A 294 22.40 8.44 -6.39
CA PRO A 294 23.47 9.24 -5.82
C PRO A 294 23.13 10.73 -5.67
N ALA A 295 22.33 11.28 -6.57
CA ALA A 295 21.89 12.68 -6.51
C ALA A 295 20.91 12.98 -5.38
N LEU A 296 20.26 11.96 -4.79
CA LEU A 296 19.28 12.11 -3.72
C LEU A 296 19.84 11.77 -2.34
N THR A 297 21.10 11.33 -2.22
CA THR A 297 21.66 10.82 -0.94
C THR A 297 21.72 11.87 0.17
N GLN A 298 21.79 13.14 -0.18
CA GLN A 298 21.82 14.25 0.79
C GLN A 298 20.49 15.01 0.91
N GLN A 299 19.47 14.54 0.21
CA GLN A 299 18.14 15.12 0.24
C GLN A 299 17.20 14.29 1.11
N PRO A 300 16.22 14.92 1.76
CA PRO A 300 15.22 14.17 2.52
C PRO A 300 14.36 13.31 1.58
N VAL A 301 13.92 12.18 2.07
CA VAL A 301 12.96 11.32 1.36
C VAL A 301 11.56 11.88 1.55
N LEU A 302 10.87 12.12 0.46
CA LEU A 302 9.53 12.71 0.45
C LEU A 302 8.48 11.64 0.14
N TRP A 303 7.80 11.16 1.16
CA TRP A 303 6.66 10.27 1.02
C TRP A 303 5.38 11.08 0.87
N SER A 304 4.67 10.93 -0.24
CA SER A 304 3.40 11.64 -0.47
C SER A 304 2.29 10.68 -0.85
N ARG A 305 1.08 10.96 -0.33
CA ARG A 305 -0.16 10.32 -0.76
C ARG A 305 -1.06 11.23 -1.60
N GLY A 306 -0.60 12.43 -1.92
CA GLY A 306 -1.41 13.43 -2.62
C GLY A 306 -2.01 12.94 -3.93
N ASN A 307 -1.25 12.16 -4.72
CA ASN A 307 -1.76 11.54 -5.95
C ASN A 307 -2.53 10.24 -5.70
N SER A 308 -2.08 9.39 -4.76
CA SER A 308 -2.74 8.10 -4.49
C SER A 308 -4.10 8.26 -3.83
N ARG A 309 -4.33 9.36 -3.11
CA ARG A 309 -5.57 9.63 -2.38
C ARG A 309 -6.80 9.69 -3.30
N ASP A 310 -6.64 10.07 -4.57
CA ASP A 310 -7.73 10.08 -5.56
C ASP A 310 -8.28 8.68 -5.84
N VAL A 311 -7.43 7.66 -5.86
CA VAL A 311 -7.78 6.30 -6.28
C VAL A 311 -7.73 5.28 -5.15
N VAL A 312 -7.00 5.60 -4.06
CA VAL A 312 -6.78 4.76 -2.87
C VAL A 312 -6.84 5.64 -1.61
N PRO A 313 -8.01 6.23 -1.27
CA PRO A 313 -8.14 7.13 -0.12
C PRO A 313 -8.02 6.41 1.23
N ASP A 314 -8.55 5.19 1.31
CA ASP A 314 -8.70 4.42 2.54
C ASP A 314 -7.53 3.46 2.78
N PRO A 315 -7.41 2.86 3.98
CA PRO A 315 -6.44 1.82 4.24
C PRO A 315 -6.61 0.62 3.29
N LEU A 316 -5.50 0.02 2.90
CA LEU A 316 -5.47 -1.21 2.12
C LEU A 316 -5.49 -2.42 3.05
N SER A 317 -6.29 -3.42 2.71
CA SER A 317 -6.20 -4.73 3.36
C SER A 317 -4.91 -5.45 2.96
N ALA A 318 -4.55 -6.51 3.69
CA ALA A 318 -3.36 -7.30 3.38
C ALA A 318 -3.40 -7.87 1.95
N MET A 319 -4.57 -8.33 1.50
CA MET A 319 -4.79 -8.79 0.13
C MET A 319 -4.66 -7.66 -0.88
N ASP A 320 -5.34 -6.52 -0.65
CA ASP A 320 -5.28 -5.37 -1.56
C ASP A 320 -3.83 -4.92 -1.77
N TRP A 321 -3.05 -4.82 -0.68
CA TRP A 321 -1.64 -4.45 -0.75
C TRP A 321 -0.80 -5.47 -1.50
N SER A 322 -0.98 -6.77 -1.23
CA SER A 322 -0.23 -7.84 -1.90
C SER A 322 -0.40 -7.84 -3.41
N VAL A 323 -1.58 -7.47 -3.91
CA VAL A 323 -1.88 -7.39 -5.34
C VAL A 323 -1.45 -6.05 -5.94
N LEU A 324 -1.81 -4.95 -5.28
CA LEU A 324 -1.59 -3.59 -5.80
C LEU A 324 -0.10 -3.22 -5.85
N ARG A 325 0.69 -3.61 -4.83
CA ARG A 325 2.13 -3.33 -4.76
C ARG A 325 2.85 -3.75 -6.03
N THR A 326 2.70 -5.00 -6.42
CA THR A 326 3.41 -5.55 -7.58
C THR A 326 2.96 -4.93 -8.91
N MET A 327 1.69 -4.56 -9.01
CA MET A 327 1.14 -3.90 -10.20
C MET A 327 1.67 -2.47 -10.34
N LEU A 328 1.69 -1.70 -9.26
CA LEU A 328 2.16 -0.31 -9.28
C LEU A 328 3.66 -0.21 -9.57
N GLU A 329 4.48 -1.04 -8.90
CA GLU A 329 5.93 -1.09 -9.16
C GLU A 329 6.21 -1.40 -10.64
N ARG A 330 5.50 -2.37 -11.21
CA ARG A 330 5.65 -2.70 -12.63
C ARG A 330 5.19 -1.57 -13.54
N MET A 331 4.07 -0.92 -13.25
CA MET A 331 3.55 0.20 -14.01
C MET A 331 4.58 1.34 -14.08
N ILE A 332 5.15 1.72 -12.93
CA ILE A 332 6.14 2.79 -12.84
C ILE A 332 7.41 2.42 -13.60
N THR A 333 7.99 1.28 -13.29
CA THR A 333 9.28 0.87 -13.87
C THR A 333 9.20 0.58 -15.37
N ARG A 334 8.08 0.05 -15.86
CA ARG A 334 7.88 -0.29 -17.27
C ARG A 334 7.88 0.94 -18.17
N THR A 335 7.25 2.00 -17.75
CA THR A 335 7.21 3.27 -18.49
C THR A 335 8.63 3.79 -18.79
N HIS A 336 9.49 3.79 -17.79
CA HIS A 336 10.89 4.21 -17.93
C HIS A 336 11.70 3.26 -18.83
N ALA A 337 11.51 1.95 -18.65
CA ALA A 337 12.20 0.91 -19.42
C ALA A 337 11.89 0.98 -20.93
N VAL A 338 10.67 1.35 -21.30
CA VAL A 338 10.27 1.54 -22.72
C VAL A 338 11.07 2.66 -23.36
N GLY A 339 11.32 3.75 -22.65
CA GLY A 339 12.22 4.83 -23.07
C GLY A 339 13.69 4.44 -23.13
N GLY A 340 14.05 3.26 -22.57
CA GLY A 340 15.44 2.80 -22.47
C GLY A 340 16.17 3.37 -21.26
N TYR A 341 15.44 3.89 -20.28
CA TYR A 341 16.00 4.28 -19.00
C TYR A 341 16.12 3.05 -18.10
N ARG A 342 17.30 2.84 -17.52
CA ARG A 342 17.53 1.74 -16.59
C ARG A 342 17.22 2.25 -15.18
N VAL A 343 16.06 1.85 -14.67
CA VAL A 343 15.70 2.11 -13.26
C VAL A 343 16.59 1.31 -12.33
N LEU A 344 16.92 1.84 -11.19
CA LEU A 344 17.64 1.13 -10.14
C LEU A 344 16.71 0.07 -9.52
N SER A 345 17.16 -1.19 -9.52
CA SER A 345 16.41 -2.30 -8.90
C SER A 345 16.49 -2.26 -7.37
N GLY A 346 15.51 -2.85 -6.69
CA GLY A 346 15.48 -2.92 -5.23
C GLY A 346 15.09 -1.61 -4.54
N LEU A 347 14.76 -0.55 -5.29
CA LEU A 347 14.24 0.70 -4.74
C LEU A 347 12.80 0.56 -4.26
N ARG A 348 12.52 1.15 -3.12
CA ARG A 348 11.17 1.27 -2.56
C ARG A 348 10.49 2.53 -3.06
N ARG A 349 9.70 2.44 -4.13
CA ARG A 349 8.94 3.57 -4.70
C ARG A 349 7.60 3.79 -4.04
N ILE A 350 7.06 2.76 -3.40
CA ILE A 350 5.76 2.78 -2.75
C ILE A 350 5.84 2.14 -1.37
N ALA A 351 5.04 2.64 -0.43
CA ALA A 351 4.98 2.12 0.93
C ALA A 351 3.57 2.23 1.49
N LEU A 352 3.25 1.40 2.49
CA LEU A 352 2.13 1.65 3.38
C LEU A 352 2.62 2.39 4.63
N ARG A 353 1.91 3.46 5.00
CA ARG A 353 2.07 4.14 6.28
C ARG A 353 0.69 4.32 6.90
N SER A 354 0.51 3.85 8.11
CA SER A 354 -0.82 3.79 8.75
C SER A 354 -1.88 3.14 7.84
N GLY A 355 -1.51 2.06 7.17
CA GLY A 355 -2.35 1.31 6.24
C GLY A 355 -2.61 1.99 4.88
N ARG A 356 -2.16 3.22 4.65
CA ARG A 356 -2.42 3.99 3.42
C ARG A 356 -1.22 4.03 2.49
N LEU A 357 -1.49 4.11 1.19
CA LEU A 357 -0.50 4.11 0.13
C LEU A 357 0.23 5.47 0.03
N TYR A 358 1.55 5.43 0.07
CA TYR A 358 2.43 6.56 -0.20
C TYR A 358 3.40 6.23 -1.32
N PHE A 359 3.73 7.25 -2.11
CA PHE A 359 4.80 7.22 -3.10
C PHE A 359 6.05 7.95 -2.58
N ASP A 360 7.23 7.38 -2.83
CA ASP A 360 8.48 8.13 -2.72
C ASP A 360 8.57 9.11 -3.90
N THR A 361 8.11 10.32 -3.65
CA THR A 361 8.09 11.36 -4.69
C THR A 361 9.48 11.90 -5.00
N SER A 362 10.46 11.73 -4.12
CA SER A 362 11.87 12.06 -4.40
C SER A 362 12.40 11.21 -5.54
N ILE A 363 12.20 9.87 -5.43
CA ILE A 363 12.63 8.92 -6.47
C ILE A 363 11.85 9.16 -7.76
N LEU A 364 10.52 9.34 -7.69
CA LEU A 364 9.70 9.53 -8.89
C LEU A 364 10.05 10.81 -9.65
N GLN A 365 10.27 11.93 -8.95
CA GLN A 365 10.72 13.17 -9.56
C GLN A 365 12.09 12.99 -10.23
N TRP A 366 13.04 12.34 -9.53
CA TRP A 366 14.37 12.09 -10.07
C TRP A 366 14.33 11.20 -11.32
N GLU A 367 13.61 10.08 -11.27
CA GLU A 367 13.54 9.15 -12.40
C GLU A 367 12.97 9.80 -13.66
N VAL A 368 11.95 10.63 -13.53
CA VAL A 368 11.35 11.34 -14.67
C VAL A 368 12.28 12.45 -15.17
N TYR A 369 12.95 13.17 -14.27
CA TYR A 369 13.96 14.16 -14.64
C TYR A 369 15.14 13.52 -15.36
N ASP A 370 15.78 12.51 -14.77
CA ASP A 370 16.96 11.85 -15.33
C ASP A 370 16.66 11.07 -16.62
N ALA A 371 15.44 10.53 -16.73
CA ALA A 371 14.99 9.82 -17.94
C ALA A 371 14.66 10.77 -19.11
N PHE A 372 13.89 11.84 -18.86
CA PHE A 372 13.23 12.62 -19.90
C PHE A 372 13.43 14.15 -19.79
N GLY A 373 14.10 14.63 -18.76
CA GLY A 373 14.35 16.05 -18.52
C GLY A 373 13.16 16.86 -18.02
N VAL A 374 12.10 16.18 -17.54
CA VAL A 374 10.94 16.86 -16.96
C VAL A 374 11.32 17.44 -15.61
N GLN A 375 11.15 18.73 -15.43
CA GLN A 375 11.51 19.42 -14.19
C GLN A 375 10.60 18.94 -13.03
N PRO A 376 11.14 18.85 -11.79
CA PRO A 376 10.38 18.44 -10.60
C PRO A 376 9.08 19.21 -10.41
N HIS A 377 9.12 20.53 -10.53
CA HIS A 377 7.95 21.39 -10.43
C HIS A 377 6.85 21.02 -11.43
N ALA A 378 7.20 20.80 -12.70
CA ALA A 378 6.24 20.43 -13.74
C ALA A 378 5.65 19.03 -13.47
N TYR A 379 6.47 18.10 -12.97
CA TYR A 379 6.01 16.78 -12.59
C TYR A 379 5.03 16.82 -11.39
N ASN A 380 5.32 17.64 -10.39
CA ASN A 380 4.46 17.82 -9.21
C ASN A 380 3.12 18.45 -9.57
N GLN A 381 3.09 19.45 -10.46
CA GLN A 381 1.83 19.99 -10.99
C GLN A 381 1.00 18.94 -11.73
N LEU A 382 1.66 18.01 -12.42
CA LEU A 382 1.02 16.91 -13.12
C LEU A 382 0.34 15.93 -12.15
N LEU A 383 1.06 15.52 -11.11
CA LEU A 383 0.59 14.54 -10.15
C LEU A 383 -0.40 15.13 -9.13
N GLY A 384 -0.26 16.40 -8.80
CA GLY A 384 -0.95 17.03 -7.67
C GLY A 384 -0.31 16.67 -6.33
N GLY A 385 -0.84 17.24 -5.25
CA GLY A 385 -0.31 17.09 -3.89
C GLY A 385 0.58 18.26 -3.47
N HIS A 386 0.99 18.25 -2.20
CA HIS A 386 1.68 19.36 -1.54
C HIS A 386 3.10 19.00 -1.09
N HIS A 387 3.81 18.20 -1.86
CA HIS A 387 5.19 17.85 -1.59
C HIS A 387 6.17 18.79 -2.29
N ALA A 388 7.34 18.96 -1.69
CA ALA A 388 8.40 19.83 -2.21
C ALA A 388 9.02 19.28 -3.50
N ASP A 389 9.61 20.16 -4.27
CA ASP A 389 10.48 19.79 -5.38
C ASP A 389 11.83 19.31 -4.84
N ILE A 390 12.43 18.32 -5.49
CA ILE A 390 13.79 17.91 -5.23
C ILE A 390 14.78 18.85 -5.93
N ASP A 391 15.98 18.95 -5.39
CA ASP A 391 17.07 19.65 -6.06
C ASP A 391 17.64 18.78 -7.18
N VAL A 392 17.71 19.32 -8.37
CA VAL A 392 18.26 18.63 -9.54
C VAL A 392 19.43 19.40 -10.14
N PRO A 393 20.50 18.71 -10.58
CA PRO A 393 21.66 19.37 -11.17
C PRO A 393 21.31 20.02 -12.51
N GLN A 394 22.02 21.09 -12.84
CA GLN A 394 21.88 21.72 -14.15
C GLN A 394 22.25 20.72 -15.27
N PRO A 395 21.42 20.59 -16.31
CA PRO A 395 21.62 19.59 -17.35
C PRO A 395 22.84 19.94 -18.22
N ARG A 396 23.74 19.00 -18.39
CA ARG A 396 24.81 19.05 -19.38
C ARG A 396 24.26 18.75 -20.78
N TRP A 397 24.99 19.15 -21.83
CA TRP A 397 24.58 18.91 -23.22
C TRP A 397 24.30 17.43 -23.51
N ASN A 398 25.15 16.53 -23.00
CA ASN A 398 24.96 15.08 -23.14
C ASN A 398 23.64 14.57 -22.54
N ASN A 399 23.21 15.16 -21.42
CA ASN A 399 21.93 14.81 -20.79
C ASN A 399 20.76 15.16 -21.72
N ARG A 400 20.80 16.35 -22.34
CA ARG A 400 19.75 16.80 -23.28
C ARG A 400 19.63 15.89 -24.51
N LEU A 401 20.76 15.43 -25.04
CA LEU A 401 20.78 14.45 -26.16
C LEU A 401 20.21 13.10 -25.70
N ALA A 402 20.57 12.64 -24.51
CA ALA A 402 20.05 11.40 -23.95
C ALA A 402 18.54 11.48 -23.72
N TRP A 403 18.04 12.59 -23.19
CA TRP A 403 16.60 12.84 -23.01
C TRP A 403 15.85 12.81 -24.34
N LEU A 404 16.39 13.50 -25.36
CA LEU A 404 15.79 13.49 -26.70
C LEU A 404 15.75 12.08 -27.28
N ALA A 405 16.85 11.33 -27.19
CA ALA A 405 16.91 9.96 -27.70
C ALA A 405 15.92 9.03 -26.98
N ARG A 406 15.81 9.14 -25.63
CA ARG A 406 14.86 8.35 -24.84
C ARG A 406 13.42 8.74 -25.13
N SER A 407 13.14 10.03 -25.28
CA SER A 407 11.81 10.53 -25.65
C SER A 407 11.38 10.06 -27.03
N LEU A 408 12.27 10.11 -28.02
CA LEU A 408 12.02 9.56 -29.38
C LEU A 408 11.78 8.04 -29.33
N ARG A 409 12.60 7.33 -28.56
CA ARG A 409 12.43 5.86 -28.37
C ARG A 409 11.12 5.52 -27.66
N PHE A 410 10.76 6.27 -26.61
CA PHE A 410 9.47 6.12 -25.94
C PHE A 410 8.31 6.39 -26.90
N GLY A 411 8.36 7.51 -27.63
CA GLY A 411 7.36 7.89 -28.63
C GLY A 411 7.19 6.82 -29.70
N SER A 412 8.28 6.33 -30.30
CA SER A 412 8.23 5.30 -31.34
C SER A 412 7.65 3.98 -30.84
N ARG A 413 8.03 3.55 -29.62
CA ARG A 413 7.54 2.30 -29.05
C ARG A 413 6.12 2.38 -28.50
N SER A 414 5.69 3.54 -28.05
CA SER A 414 4.31 3.77 -27.58
C SER A 414 3.34 4.02 -28.73
N LEU A 415 3.84 4.30 -29.95
CA LEU A 415 2.98 4.53 -31.13
C LEU A 415 2.17 3.28 -31.49
N TRP A 416 2.77 2.10 -31.44
CA TRP A 416 2.10 0.87 -31.81
C TRP A 416 0.92 0.50 -30.91
N PRO A 417 1.02 0.51 -29.57
CA PRO A 417 -0.11 0.35 -28.68
C PRO A 417 -1.20 1.41 -28.94
N ARG A 418 -0.82 2.68 -29.20
CA ARG A 418 -1.77 3.77 -29.47
C ARG A 418 -2.59 3.52 -30.73
N LEU A 419 -1.94 3.09 -31.82
CA LEU A 419 -2.63 2.76 -33.09
C LEU A 419 -3.57 1.55 -32.95
N ARG A 420 -3.26 0.62 -32.04
CA ARG A 420 -4.05 -0.60 -31.79
C ARG A 420 -4.91 -0.54 -30.52
N ALA A 421 -5.06 0.61 -29.92
CA ALA A 421 -5.73 0.75 -28.62
C ALA A 421 -7.13 0.14 -28.60
N GLY A 422 -7.95 0.38 -29.62
CA GLY A 422 -9.28 -0.23 -29.73
C GLY A 422 -9.24 -1.76 -29.74
N ALA A 423 -8.27 -2.36 -30.43
CA ALA A 423 -8.08 -3.82 -30.45
C ALA A 423 -7.55 -4.34 -29.07
N ILE A 424 -6.67 -3.57 -28.41
CA ILE A 424 -6.13 -3.90 -27.07
C ILE A 424 -7.27 -3.88 -26.06
N PHE A 425 -8.08 -2.81 -26.01
CA PHE A 425 -9.23 -2.71 -25.12
C PHE A 425 -10.26 -3.81 -25.39
N SER A 426 -10.63 -4.03 -26.64
CA SER A 426 -11.58 -5.10 -27.02
C SER A 426 -11.06 -6.47 -26.64
N ARG A 427 -9.73 -6.73 -26.74
CA ARG A 427 -9.12 -7.98 -26.31
C ARG A 427 -9.23 -8.14 -24.80
N ALA A 428 -8.88 -7.10 -24.02
CA ALA A 428 -8.97 -7.10 -22.57
C ALA A 428 -10.42 -7.39 -22.11
N HIS A 429 -11.40 -6.69 -22.64
CA HIS A 429 -12.81 -6.90 -22.30
C HIS A 429 -13.32 -8.30 -22.65
N ARG A 430 -13.01 -8.80 -23.87
CA ARG A 430 -13.37 -10.19 -24.25
C ARG A 430 -12.70 -11.23 -23.35
N GLN A 431 -11.46 -11.00 -22.95
CA GLN A 431 -10.74 -11.88 -22.04
C GLN A 431 -11.41 -11.89 -20.66
N MET A 432 -11.77 -10.73 -20.13
CA MET A 432 -12.47 -10.63 -18.85
C MET A 432 -13.87 -11.25 -18.91
N ALA A 433 -14.61 -11.07 -19.98
CA ALA A 433 -15.90 -11.72 -20.19
C ALA A 433 -15.78 -13.27 -20.21
N ARG A 434 -14.77 -13.81 -20.87
CA ARG A 434 -14.49 -15.26 -20.86
C ARG A 434 -14.12 -15.77 -19.46
N LEU A 435 -13.30 -15.03 -18.73
CA LEU A 435 -12.90 -15.39 -17.37
C LEU A 435 -14.07 -15.33 -16.40
N ARG A 436 -14.97 -14.39 -16.59
CA ARG A 436 -16.20 -14.26 -15.83
C ARG A 436 -17.16 -15.43 -16.08
N ALA A 437 -17.28 -15.89 -17.31
CA ALA A 437 -18.11 -17.02 -17.69
C ALA A 437 -17.53 -18.40 -17.34
N ARG A 438 -16.23 -18.48 -17.03
CA ARG A 438 -15.55 -19.74 -16.72
C ARG A 438 -16.07 -20.30 -15.40
N GLU A 439 -16.40 -21.61 -15.38
CA GLU A 439 -16.71 -22.29 -14.13
C GLU A 439 -15.50 -22.31 -13.18
N LEU A 440 -15.80 -22.17 -11.90
CA LEU A 440 -14.77 -22.17 -10.86
C LEU A 440 -14.51 -23.62 -10.42
N PRO A 441 -13.25 -24.05 -10.37
CA PRO A 441 -12.90 -25.36 -9.83
C PRO A 441 -13.43 -25.56 -8.42
N SER A 442 -13.78 -26.80 -8.08
CA SER A 442 -14.12 -27.17 -6.70
C SER A 442 -12.88 -27.30 -5.81
N ASP A 443 -11.76 -27.72 -6.40
CA ASP A 443 -10.48 -27.90 -5.72
C ASP A 443 -9.78 -26.57 -5.43
N PRO A 444 -9.39 -26.29 -4.16
CA PRO A 444 -8.67 -25.07 -3.78
C PRO A 444 -7.33 -24.90 -4.50
N LEU A 445 -6.59 -26.00 -4.74
CA LEU A 445 -5.30 -25.93 -5.41
C LEU A 445 -5.44 -25.48 -6.87
N ALA A 446 -6.43 -26.03 -7.58
CA ALA A 446 -6.74 -25.62 -8.95
C ALA A 446 -7.21 -24.15 -9.01
N LEU A 447 -8.02 -23.70 -8.03
CA LEU A 447 -8.40 -22.29 -7.89
C LEU A 447 -7.19 -21.38 -7.69
N ALA A 448 -6.24 -21.77 -6.83
CA ALA A 448 -5.01 -21.02 -6.58
C ALA A 448 -4.15 -20.94 -7.84
N GLN A 449 -4.03 -22.02 -8.61
CA GLN A 449 -3.32 -22.00 -9.90
C GLN A 449 -3.98 -21.04 -10.88
N HIS A 450 -5.30 -21.07 -11.02
CA HIS A 450 -6.03 -20.12 -11.87
C HIS A 450 -5.85 -18.67 -11.40
N LEU A 451 -5.87 -18.41 -10.09
CA LEU A 451 -5.59 -17.08 -9.54
C LEU A 451 -4.17 -16.60 -9.91
N ARG A 452 -3.15 -17.49 -9.81
CA ARG A 452 -1.77 -17.17 -10.25
C ARG A 452 -1.72 -16.79 -11.74
N GLU A 453 -2.47 -17.50 -12.59
CA GLU A 453 -2.59 -17.18 -14.03
C GLU A 453 -3.23 -15.80 -14.25
N GLN A 454 -4.32 -15.46 -13.50
CA GLN A 454 -4.99 -14.16 -13.59
C GLN A 454 -4.07 -13.03 -13.16
N LEU A 455 -3.36 -13.19 -12.06
CA LEU A 455 -2.38 -12.22 -11.59
C LEU A 455 -1.23 -12.03 -12.60
N LYS A 456 -0.79 -13.11 -13.24
CA LYS A 456 0.22 -13.04 -14.32
C LYS A 456 -0.29 -12.25 -15.52
N LEU A 457 -1.54 -12.47 -15.93
CA LEU A 457 -2.17 -11.72 -17.01
C LEU A 457 -2.30 -10.23 -16.69
N MET A 458 -2.77 -9.90 -15.50
CA MET A 458 -2.90 -8.52 -15.02
C MET A 458 -1.54 -7.80 -14.99
N ARG A 459 -0.51 -8.46 -14.45
CA ARG A 459 0.86 -7.94 -14.40
C ARG A 459 1.50 -7.84 -15.79
N GLY A 460 1.09 -8.68 -16.73
CA GLY A 460 1.59 -8.70 -18.12
C GLY A 460 0.91 -7.71 -19.06
N ALA A 461 0.01 -6.87 -18.58
CA ALA A 461 -0.74 -5.90 -19.38
C ALA A 461 0.10 -4.65 -19.75
N ASP A 462 1.33 -4.85 -20.23
CA ASP A 462 2.29 -3.79 -20.53
C ASP A 462 1.74 -2.75 -21.50
N ASP A 463 0.96 -3.16 -22.50
CA ASP A 463 0.33 -2.24 -23.47
C ASP A 463 -0.64 -1.29 -22.79
N LEU A 464 -1.44 -1.79 -21.81
CA LEU A 464 -2.36 -0.96 -21.06
C LEU A 464 -1.61 0.02 -20.13
N PHE A 465 -0.52 -0.40 -19.51
CA PHE A 465 0.32 0.50 -18.70
C PHE A 465 0.90 1.64 -19.55
N LEU A 466 1.35 1.35 -20.76
CA LEU A 466 1.85 2.37 -21.69
C LEU A 466 0.76 3.34 -22.14
N LEU A 467 -0.44 2.83 -22.42
CA LEU A 467 -1.58 3.68 -22.79
C LEU A 467 -2.04 4.55 -21.60
N GLN A 468 -2.00 4.03 -20.38
CA GLN A 468 -2.34 4.79 -19.17
C GLN A 468 -1.33 5.91 -18.88
N ALA A 469 -0.06 5.75 -19.29
CA ALA A 469 0.97 6.78 -19.17
C ALA A 469 0.81 7.93 -20.20
N SER A 470 -0.20 7.91 -21.05
CA SER A 470 -0.52 8.98 -22.00
C SER A 470 -1.07 10.23 -21.29
N GLY A 471 -0.87 11.42 -21.83
CA GLY A 471 -1.41 12.67 -21.29
C GLY A 471 -0.51 13.90 -21.44
N SER A 472 0.67 13.74 -22.05
CA SER A 472 1.62 14.85 -22.23
C SER A 472 1.09 15.98 -23.14
N ALA A 473 0.24 15.66 -24.10
CA ALA A 473 -0.28 16.65 -25.04
C ALA A 473 -1.23 17.68 -24.39
N LEU A 474 -1.91 17.32 -23.28
CA LEU A 474 -2.69 18.30 -22.51
C LEU A 474 -1.79 19.39 -21.94
N PHE A 475 -0.57 19.05 -21.48
CA PHE A 475 0.38 20.04 -20.98
C PHE A 475 0.86 20.98 -22.08
N LEU A 476 1.20 20.40 -23.24
CA LEU A 476 1.61 21.21 -24.38
C LEU A 476 0.48 22.16 -24.82
N LEU A 477 -0.76 21.70 -24.79
CA LEU A 477 -1.92 22.52 -25.11
C LEU A 477 -2.15 23.61 -24.05
N SER A 478 -2.01 23.27 -22.77
CA SER A 478 -2.17 24.18 -21.65
C SER A 478 -1.05 25.23 -21.62
N ASP A 479 0.23 24.81 -21.79
CA ASP A 479 1.37 25.74 -21.87
C ASP A 479 1.27 26.70 -23.06
N LEU A 480 0.85 26.15 -24.21
CA LEU A 480 0.58 26.98 -25.39
C LEU A 480 -0.51 28.02 -25.10
N ALA A 481 -1.60 27.62 -24.49
CA ALA A 481 -2.70 28.52 -24.15
C ALA A 481 -2.28 29.54 -23.09
N GLU A 482 -1.54 29.15 -22.06
CA GLU A 482 -1.02 30.02 -21.00
C GLU A 482 -0.08 31.11 -21.54
N ARG A 483 0.76 30.75 -22.51
CA ARG A 483 1.72 31.68 -23.13
C ARG A 483 1.04 32.83 -23.88
N TYR A 484 -0.13 32.59 -24.47
CA TYR A 484 -0.86 33.59 -25.28
C TYR A 484 -2.12 34.12 -24.59
N CYS A 485 -2.61 33.46 -23.58
CA CYS A 485 -3.74 33.87 -22.73
C CYS A 485 -3.37 33.60 -21.27
N PRO A 486 -2.51 34.44 -20.65
CA PRO A 486 -2.03 34.23 -19.29
C PRO A 486 -3.16 34.12 -18.26
N GLY A 487 -3.09 33.12 -17.38
CA GLY A 487 -4.09 32.81 -16.37
C GLY A 487 -5.27 31.94 -16.88
N GLU A 488 -5.41 31.77 -18.20
CA GLU A 488 -6.52 30.99 -18.80
C GLU A 488 -6.05 29.66 -19.41
N GLY A 489 -4.74 29.34 -19.35
CA GLY A 489 -4.13 28.27 -20.15
C GLY A 489 -4.78 26.91 -20.01
N TYR A 490 -4.91 26.41 -18.78
CA TYR A 490 -5.54 25.12 -18.55
C TYR A 490 -7.05 25.14 -18.83
N ALA A 491 -7.74 26.22 -18.44
CA ALA A 491 -9.18 26.36 -18.65
C ALA A 491 -9.55 26.29 -20.13
N LEU A 492 -8.78 27.00 -20.98
CA LEU A 492 -8.98 26.99 -22.44
C LEU A 492 -8.64 25.60 -23.03
N ALA A 493 -7.55 24.98 -22.60
CA ALA A 493 -7.20 23.62 -23.02
C ALA A 493 -8.28 22.61 -22.65
N ALA A 494 -8.80 22.69 -21.44
CA ALA A 494 -9.88 21.87 -20.93
C ALA A 494 -11.18 22.02 -21.75
N ALA A 495 -11.60 23.27 -21.98
CA ALA A 495 -12.80 23.56 -22.76
C ALA A 495 -12.68 23.10 -24.23
N LEU A 496 -11.49 23.21 -24.84
CA LEU A 496 -11.26 22.70 -26.19
C LEU A 496 -11.43 21.19 -26.29
N MET A 497 -10.99 20.46 -25.27
CA MET A 497 -11.07 19.00 -25.23
C MET A 497 -12.50 18.50 -24.94
N ALA A 498 -13.27 19.23 -24.15
CA ALA A 498 -14.63 18.87 -23.78
C ALA A 498 -15.60 18.76 -25.00
N GLY A 499 -15.33 19.43 -26.09
CA GLY A 499 -16.10 19.32 -27.33
C GLY A 499 -15.71 18.15 -28.23
N GLY A 500 -14.82 17.28 -27.83
CA GLY A 500 -14.39 16.08 -28.56
C GLY A 500 -15.21 14.83 -28.24
N ASP A 501 -14.68 13.66 -28.65
CA ASP A 501 -15.28 12.37 -28.30
C ASP A 501 -15.20 12.17 -26.78
N PRO A 502 -16.29 11.73 -26.10
CA PRO A 502 -16.32 11.57 -24.66
C PRO A 502 -15.36 10.44 -24.20
N SER A 503 -14.76 10.59 -23.04
CA SER A 503 -14.03 9.51 -22.40
C SER A 503 -14.95 8.39 -21.90
N VAL A 504 -14.39 7.22 -21.58
CA VAL A 504 -15.16 6.09 -21.00
C VAL A 504 -15.91 6.51 -19.73
N THR A 505 -15.37 7.43 -18.95
CA THR A 505 -16.01 7.95 -17.75
C THR A 505 -17.18 8.89 -18.08
N ALA A 506 -17.03 9.77 -19.07
CA ALA A 506 -18.14 10.61 -19.51
C ALA A 506 -19.25 9.79 -20.17
N GLU A 507 -18.89 8.80 -21.01
CA GLU A 507 -19.86 7.85 -21.56
C GLU A 507 -20.67 7.12 -20.47
N GLN A 508 -20.01 6.73 -19.38
CA GLN A 508 -20.69 6.14 -18.21
C GLN A 508 -21.69 7.13 -17.60
N GLY A 509 -21.31 8.40 -17.43
CA GLY A 509 -22.20 9.45 -16.91
C GLY A 509 -23.42 9.66 -17.80
N TYR A 510 -23.22 9.74 -19.11
CA TYR A 510 -24.32 9.84 -20.07
C TYR A 510 -25.22 8.61 -20.04
N ALA A 511 -24.65 7.41 -19.95
CA ALA A 511 -25.42 6.17 -19.87
C ALA A 511 -26.28 6.10 -18.58
N LEU A 512 -25.79 6.64 -17.46
CA LEU A 512 -26.57 6.75 -16.23
C LEU A 512 -27.74 7.74 -16.36
N MET A 513 -27.55 8.88 -17.05
CA MET A 513 -28.64 9.82 -17.34
C MET A 513 -29.65 9.21 -18.31
N ASP A 514 -29.21 8.45 -19.31
CA ASP A 514 -30.12 7.74 -20.22
C ASP A 514 -30.93 6.67 -19.47
N LEU A 515 -30.34 5.94 -18.53
CA LEU A 515 -31.04 5.02 -17.64
C LEU A 515 -32.08 5.75 -16.77
N ALA A 516 -31.74 6.92 -16.23
CA ALA A 516 -32.70 7.74 -15.47
C ALA A 516 -33.90 8.17 -16.31
N ARG A 517 -33.68 8.56 -17.58
CA ARG A 517 -34.74 8.91 -18.52
C ARG A 517 -35.62 7.70 -18.82
N LEU A 518 -35.06 6.52 -19.05
CA LEU A 518 -35.82 5.28 -19.24
C LEU A 518 -36.64 4.93 -18.01
N ALA A 519 -36.06 5.04 -16.82
CA ALA A 519 -36.75 4.80 -15.56
C ALA A 519 -37.93 5.77 -15.35
N ALA A 520 -37.76 7.05 -15.68
CA ALA A 520 -38.81 8.05 -15.63
C ALA A 520 -39.98 7.77 -16.60
N ALA A 521 -39.68 7.15 -17.75
CA ALA A 521 -40.67 6.77 -18.75
C ALA A 521 -41.44 5.48 -18.40
N GLU A 522 -40.99 4.70 -17.43
CA GLU A 522 -41.59 3.44 -16.98
C GLU A 522 -42.13 3.55 -15.53
N PRO A 523 -43.45 3.79 -15.31
CA PRO A 523 -44.00 4.01 -13.98
C PRO A 523 -43.74 2.85 -13.00
N GLU A 524 -43.79 1.59 -13.47
CA GLU A 524 -43.53 0.41 -12.64
C GLU A 524 -42.08 0.34 -12.21
N THR A 525 -41.14 0.58 -13.12
CA THR A 525 -39.71 0.66 -12.83
C THR A 525 -39.40 1.78 -11.83
N LEU A 526 -40.03 2.96 -12.04
CA LEU A 526 -39.82 4.09 -11.13
C LEU A 526 -40.38 3.82 -9.73
N ALA A 527 -41.56 3.17 -9.65
CA ALA A 527 -42.16 2.76 -8.38
C ALA A 527 -41.27 1.74 -7.65
N TRP A 528 -40.71 0.76 -8.39
CA TRP A 528 -39.77 -0.22 -7.84
C TRP A 528 -38.50 0.46 -7.35
N LEU A 529 -37.89 1.35 -8.13
CA LEU A 529 -36.68 2.09 -7.73
C LEU A 529 -36.88 2.91 -6.46
N ARG A 530 -38.06 3.52 -6.27
CA ARG A 530 -38.43 4.32 -5.09
C ARG A 530 -38.82 3.47 -3.88
N SER A 531 -39.01 2.17 -4.06
CA SER A 531 -39.42 1.29 -2.96
C SER A 531 -38.31 1.13 -1.91
N PRO A 532 -38.57 1.41 -0.63
CA PRO A 532 -37.60 1.17 0.45
C PRO A 532 -37.33 -0.31 0.70
N ARG A 533 -38.15 -1.20 0.14
CA ARG A 533 -38.00 -2.65 0.24
C ARG A 533 -37.42 -3.28 -1.02
N ARG A 534 -36.91 -2.49 -1.97
CA ARG A 534 -36.29 -3.05 -3.17
C ARG A 534 -35.06 -3.88 -2.78
N GLU A 535 -34.93 -5.05 -3.37
CA GLU A 535 -33.72 -5.87 -3.32
C GLU A 535 -32.91 -5.60 -4.59
N ALA A 536 -31.89 -4.76 -4.49
CA ALA A 536 -31.12 -4.32 -5.64
C ALA A 536 -30.44 -5.48 -6.38
N SER A 537 -30.00 -6.52 -5.67
CA SER A 537 -29.43 -7.74 -6.26
C SER A 537 -30.42 -8.56 -7.08
N ALA A 538 -31.71 -8.40 -6.83
CA ALA A 538 -32.80 -9.10 -7.50
C ALA A 538 -33.43 -8.31 -8.67
N TRP A 539 -32.85 -7.18 -9.06
CA TRP A 539 -33.36 -6.29 -10.10
C TRP A 539 -33.79 -7.04 -11.37
N ALA A 540 -32.97 -7.97 -11.84
CA ALA A 540 -33.26 -8.75 -13.04
C ALA A 540 -34.46 -9.69 -12.91
N ARG A 541 -34.88 -10.04 -11.68
CA ARG A 541 -36.07 -10.88 -11.42
C ARG A 541 -37.30 -10.05 -11.14
N GLN A 542 -37.10 -8.85 -10.57
CA GLN A 542 -38.20 -7.97 -10.12
C GLN A 542 -38.71 -7.02 -11.21
N LEU A 543 -37.87 -6.69 -12.17
CA LEU A 543 -38.25 -5.89 -13.33
C LEU A 543 -38.73 -6.77 -14.49
N ALA A 544 -39.70 -6.30 -15.27
CA ALA A 544 -40.24 -7.01 -16.42
C ALA A 544 -39.15 -7.33 -17.45
N ALA A 545 -39.19 -8.50 -18.08
CA ALA A 545 -38.17 -8.96 -19.00
C ALA A 545 -38.08 -8.11 -20.29
N ASP A 546 -39.17 -7.49 -20.67
CA ASP A 546 -39.32 -6.61 -21.85
C ASP A 546 -39.04 -5.14 -21.52
N SER A 547 -38.90 -4.77 -20.24
CA SER A 547 -38.58 -3.40 -19.81
C SER A 547 -37.37 -2.84 -20.55
N PRO A 548 -37.50 -1.69 -21.24
CA PRO A 548 -36.40 -0.94 -21.82
C PRO A 548 -35.31 -0.59 -20.81
N PHE A 549 -35.71 -0.17 -19.60
CA PHE A 549 -34.76 0.10 -18.51
C PHE A 549 -33.96 -1.16 -18.14
N ARG A 550 -34.62 -2.28 -17.92
CA ARG A 550 -33.94 -3.53 -17.56
C ARG A 550 -32.92 -3.94 -18.62
N LYS A 551 -33.25 -3.87 -19.90
CA LYS A 551 -32.34 -4.21 -21.00
C LYS A 551 -31.16 -3.25 -21.07
N ALA A 552 -31.41 -1.95 -20.90
CA ALA A 552 -30.37 -0.92 -20.89
C ALA A 552 -29.46 -1.06 -19.64
N PHE A 553 -30.02 -1.40 -18.48
CA PHE A 553 -29.27 -1.60 -17.25
C PHE A 553 -28.39 -2.85 -17.31
N ASP A 554 -28.88 -3.93 -17.92
CA ASP A 554 -28.08 -5.13 -18.19
C ASP A 554 -26.89 -4.81 -19.11
N ALA A 555 -27.12 -4.09 -20.20
CA ALA A 555 -26.05 -3.62 -21.09
C ALA A 555 -25.05 -2.70 -20.38
N PHE A 556 -25.53 -1.84 -19.49
CA PHE A 556 -24.68 -0.99 -18.65
C PHE A 556 -23.79 -1.83 -17.72
N LEU A 557 -24.36 -2.80 -17.02
CA LEU A 557 -23.60 -3.70 -16.14
C LEU A 557 -22.63 -4.59 -16.94
N GLU A 558 -22.98 -5.02 -18.16
CA GLU A 558 -22.04 -5.75 -18.99
C GLU A 558 -20.79 -4.91 -19.30
N ARG A 559 -20.95 -3.63 -19.57
CA ARG A 559 -19.86 -2.71 -19.92
C ARG A 559 -19.11 -2.18 -18.70
N TYR A 560 -19.80 -1.78 -17.65
CA TYR A 560 -19.24 -1.06 -16.50
C TYR A 560 -19.34 -1.80 -15.17
N GLY A 561 -19.98 -2.96 -15.11
CA GLY A 561 -20.23 -3.69 -13.87
C GLY A 561 -18.99 -4.21 -13.14
N HIS A 562 -17.82 -4.20 -13.80
CA HIS A 562 -16.53 -4.49 -13.17
C HIS A 562 -16.05 -3.38 -12.22
N ARG A 563 -16.62 -2.17 -12.33
CA ARG A 563 -16.27 -1.03 -11.45
C ARG A 563 -16.87 -1.20 -10.06
N ALA A 564 -16.42 -0.38 -9.13
CA ALA A 564 -16.89 -0.32 -7.74
C ALA A 564 -16.79 1.12 -7.22
N VAL A 565 -17.37 1.39 -6.08
CA VAL A 565 -16.98 2.55 -5.27
C VAL A 565 -15.56 2.30 -4.82
N TYR A 566 -14.62 3.20 -5.19
CA TYR A 566 -13.18 3.00 -5.04
C TYR A 566 -12.71 1.68 -5.69
N GLU A 567 -12.75 1.65 -7.01
CA GLU A 567 -12.51 0.46 -7.86
C GLU A 567 -11.12 -0.19 -7.71
N SER A 568 -10.16 0.49 -7.08
CA SER A 568 -8.80 -0.02 -6.84
C SER A 568 -8.74 -1.09 -5.74
N TYR A 569 -9.74 -1.21 -4.87
CA TYR A 569 -9.78 -2.20 -3.80
C TYR A 569 -10.43 -3.50 -4.26
N LEU A 570 -9.74 -4.62 -4.08
CA LEU A 570 -10.31 -5.93 -4.37
C LEU A 570 -11.43 -6.33 -3.39
N ARG A 571 -11.35 -5.87 -2.14
CA ARG A 571 -12.36 -6.17 -1.12
C ARG A 571 -13.71 -5.48 -1.39
N HIS A 572 -13.77 -4.41 -2.19
CA HIS A 572 -15.00 -3.72 -2.50
C HIS A 572 -15.83 -4.50 -3.53
N ARG A 573 -17.13 -4.61 -3.27
CA ARG A 573 -18.08 -5.27 -4.17
C ARG A 573 -18.16 -4.52 -5.49
N ARG A 574 -18.14 -5.28 -6.59
CA ARG A 574 -18.30 -4.70 -7.92
C ARG A 574 -19.77 -4.33 -8.15
N TRP A 575 -20.02 -3.36 -9.01
CA TRP A 575 -21.38 -2.92 -9.32
C TRP A 575 -22.27 -4.06 -9.84
N ARG A 576 -21.68 -5.06 -10.50
CA ARG A 576 -22.39 -6.28 -10.91
C ARG A 576 -22.79 -7.15 -9.70
N GLU A 577 -22.03 -7.14 -8.64
CA GLU A 577 -22.32 -7.89 -7.41
C GLU A 577 -23.31 -7.14 -6.50
N ALA A 578 -23.21 -5.79 -6.48
CA ALA A 578 -24.03 -4.93 -5.64
C ALA A 578 -24.38 -3.63 -6.40
N PRO A 579 -25.47 -3.62 -7.17
CA PRO A 579 -25.85 -2.48 -8.00
C PRO A 579 -26.59 -1.38 -7.25
N ASP A 580 -26.74 -1.48 -5.92
CA ASP A 580 -27.46 -0.52 -5.07
C ASP A 580 -27.08 0.92 -5.36
N TYR A 581 -25.80 1.21 -5.33
CA TYR A 581 -25.24 2.53 -5.59
C TYR A 581 -25.63 3.10 -6.97
N LEU A 582 -25.65 2.24 -8.01
CA LEU A 582 -26.04 2.64 -9.35
C LEU A 582 -27.53 2.96 -9.44
N LEU A 583 -28.37 2.13 -8.82
CA LEU A 583 -29.83 2.33 -8.83
C LEU A 583 -30.21 3.59 -8.06
N ASP A 584 -29.51 3.90 -6.95
CA ASP A 584 -29.67 5.17 -6.24
C ASP A 584 -29.21 6.35 -7.10
N SER A 585 -28.08 6.18 -7.82
CA SER A 585 -27.58 7.19 -8.75
C SER A 585 -28.56 7.50 -9.87
N VAL A 586 -29.23 6.49 -10.42
CA VAL A 586 -30.29 6.66 -11.43
C VAL A 586 -31.43 7.50 -10.87
N LEU A 587 -31.89 7.24 -9.65
CA LEU A 587 -32.93 8.04 -9.00
C LEU A 587 -32.51 9.51 -8.83
N GLN A 588 -31.26 9.74 -8.54
CA GLN A 588 -30.74 11.11 -8.34
C GLN A 588 -30.59 11.89 -9.65
N LEU A 589 -30.56 11.21 -10.79
CA LEU A 589 -30.36 11.81 -12.11
C LEU A 589 -31.64 11.96 -12.93
N LEU A 590 -32.82 11.72 -12.34
CA LEU A 590 -34.12 11.78 -13.04
C LEU A 590 -34.38 13.12 -13.74
N ASP A 591 -33.93 14.22 -13.11
CA ASP A 591 -34.11 15.58 -13.66
C ASP A 591 -32.94 16.05 -14.53
N SER A 592 -32.01 15.17 -14.87
CA SER A 592 -30.83 15.52 -15.67
C SER A 592 -31.14 15.50 -17.16
N ASP A 593 -30.63 16.53 -17.86
CA ASP A 593 -30.75 16.64 -19.32
C ASP A 593 -29.40 16.45 -20.00
N PRO A 594 -29.13 15.26 -20.58
CA PRO A 594 -27.86 14.96 -21.24
C PRO A 594 -27.66 15.79 -22.53
N GLU A 595 -28.73 16.21 -23.20
CA GLU A 595 -28.64 16.97 -24.46
C GLU A 595 -28.24 18.41 -24.17
N ALA A 596 -28.88 19.05 -23.21
CA ALA A 596 -28.51 20.39 -22.76
C ALA A 596 -27.05 20.43 -22.22
N LEU A 597 -26.58 19.36 -21.62
CA LEU A 597 -25.18 19.26 -21.18
C LEU A 597 -24.21 19.21 -22.36
N ARG A 598 -24.53 18.38 -23.39
CA ARG A 598 -23.69 18.28 -24.61
C ARG A 598 -23.65 19.61 -25.39
N GLU A 599 -24.77 20.33 -25.43
CA GLU A 599 -24.83 21.66 -26.07
C GLU A 599 -23.92 22.66 -25.34
N ARG A 600 -24.01 22.74 -24.02
CA ARG A 600 -23.13 23.60 -23.22
C ARG A 600 -21.66 23.29 -23.46
N GLN A 601 -21.27 22.01 -23.56
CA GLN A 601 -19.91 21.62 -23.86
C GLN A 601 -19.42 22.07 -25.24
N LYS A 602 -20.26 21.91 -26.26
CA LYS A 602 -19.99 22.39 -27.61
C LYS A 602 -19.79 23.90 -27.65
N ASP A 603 -20.64 24.64 -26.93
CA ASP A 603 -20.57 26.10 -26.86
C ASP A 603 -19.29 26.56 -26.13
N ALA A 604 -18.93 25.93 -24.98
CA ALA A 604 -17.70 26.22 -24.27
C ALA A 604 -16.48 25.94 -25.14
N SER A 605 -16.46 24.82 -25.88
CA SER A 605 -15.39 24.49 -26.81
C SER A 605 -15.29 25.50 -27.98
N ALA A 606 -16.44 25.93 -28.52
CA ALA A 606 -16.47 26.92 -29.57
C ALA A 606 -15.94 28.30 -29.09
N GLN A 607 -16.31 28.70 -27.87
CA GLN A 607 -15.82 29.93 -27.24
C GLN A 607 -14.31 29.88 -27.00
N ALA A 608 -13.80 28.80 -26.40
CA ALA A 608 -12.37 28.60 -26.18
C ALA A 608 -11.59 28.62 -27.50
N ARG A 609 -12.11 28.00 -28.54
CA ARG A 609 -11.51 28.00 -29.88
C ARG A 609 -11.47 29.41 -30.48
N ARG A 610 -12.53 30.22 -30.33
CA ARG A 610 -12.54 31.63 -30.77
C ARG A 610 -11.52 32.44 -30.01
N ARG A 611 -11.48 32.33 -28.67
CA ARG A 611 -10.55 33.05 -27.80
C ARG A 611 -9.10 32.80 -28.17
N LEU A 612 -8.70 31.53 -28.28
CA LEU A 612 -7.34 31.14 -28.68
C LEU A 612 -7.01 31.55 -30.12
N ARG A 613 -7.94 31.41 -31.06
CA ARG A 613 -7.72 31.82 -32.45
C ARG A 613 -7.42 33.32 -32.57
N GLN A 614 -8.02 34.15 -31.73
CA GLN A 614 -7.76 35.58 -31.69
C GLN A 614 -6.37 35.91 -31.14
N ALA A 615 -5.91 35.19 -30.13
CA ALA A 615 -4.65 35.41 -29.45
C ALA A 615 -3.43 34.78 -30.18
N LEU A 616 -3.62 33.67 -30.89
CA LEU A 616 -2.53 32.91 -31.51
C LEU A 616 -2.05 33.48 -32.83
N PRO A 617 -0.71 33.50 -33.09
CA PRO A 617 -0.14 33.79 -34.41
C PRO A 617 -0.63 32.77 -35.47
N TRP A 618 -0.75 33.20 -36.74
CA TRP A 618 -1.34 32.38 -37.80
C TRP A 618 -0.69 30.98 -37.95
N ARG A 619 0.67 30.90 -37.79
CA ARG A 619 1.43 29.64 -37.87
C ARG A 619 1.02 28.63 -36.78
N VAL A 620 0.88 29.12 -35.55
CA VAL A 620 0.48 28.31 -34.40
C VAL A 620 -0.99 27.94 -34.48
N ARG A 621 -1.83 28.86 -34.97
CA ARG A 621 -3.26 28.65 -35.18
C ARG A 621 -3.55 27.45 -36.12
N ALA A 622 -2.72 27.26 -37.14
CA ALA A 622 -2.85 26.12 -38.07
C ALA A 622 -2.63 24.77 -37.37
N CYS A 623 -1.75 24.70 -36.34
CA CYS A 623 -1.46 23.47 -35.59
C CYS A 623 -2.46 23.18 -34.47
N LEU A 624 -3.27 24.14 -34.04
CA LEU A 624 -4.19 24.02 -32.91
C LEU A 624 -5.16 22.84 -33.04
N PRO A 625 -5.85 22.62 -34.17
CA PRO A 625 -6.77 21.48 -34.31
C PRO A 625 -6.07 20.12 -34.15
N PHE A 626 -4.85 20.00 -34.62
CA PHE A 626 -4.05 18.80 -34.51
C PHE A 626 -3.64 18.54 -33.07
N LEU A 627 -3.17 19.57 -32.36
CA LEU A 627 -2.80 19.46 -30.96
C LEU A 627 -3.99 19.10 -30.06
N VAL A 628 -5.16 19.73 -30.28
CA VAL A 628 -6.39 19.40 -29.58
C VAL A 628 -6.77 17.93 -29.82
N ARG A 629 -6.72 17.48 -31.08
CA ARG A 629 -7.03 16.07 -31.43
C ARG A 629 -6.10 15.09 -30.71
N ILE A 630 -4.80 15.38 -30.68
CA ILE A 630 -3.83 14.51 -29.96
C ILE A 630 -4.15 14.52 -28.47
N ALA A 631 -4.36 15.67 -27.84
CA ALA A 631 -4.66 15.77 -26.42
C ALA A 631 -5.94 15.00 -26.03
N THR A 632 -7.02 15.13 -26.81
CA THR A 632 -8.26 14.38 -26.61
C THR A 632 -8.03 12.87 -26.79
N THR A 633 -7.29 12.47 -27.84
CA THR A 633 -6.98 11.06 -28.07
C THR A 633 -6.15 10.47 -26.91
N GLU A 634 -5.08 11.13 -26.47
CA GLU A 634 -4.26 10.68 -25.35
C GLU A 634 -5.08 10.55 -24.07
N HIS A 635 -5.98 11.49 -23.83
CA HIS A 635 -6.89 11.46 -22.70
C HIS A 635 -7.81 10.23 -22.74
N ASN A 636 -8.45 9.97 -23.88
CA ASN A 636 -9.34 8.82 -24.06
C ASN A 636 -8.59 7.48 -23.97
N LEU A 637 -7.35 7.42 -24.47
CA LEU A 637 -6.48 6.25 -24.32
C LEU A 637 -6.15 5.96 -22.86
N ARG A 638 -5.86 6.99 -22.08
CA ARG A 638 -5.57 6.87 -20.65
C ARG A 638 -6.77 6.33 -19.87
N GLU A 639 -7.95 6.94 -20.06
CA GLU A 639 -9.17 6.54 -19.38
C GLU A 639 -9.64 5.14 -19.80
N GLY A 640 -9.53 4.81 -21.08
CA GLY A 640 -9.83 3.47 -21.61
C GLY A 640 -8.87 2.41 -21.04
N ALA A 641 -7.58 2.72 -20.94
CA ALA A 641 -6.58 1.82 -20.36
C ALA A 641 -6.83 1.59 -18.87
N ARG A 642 -7.16 2.65 -18.11
CA ARG A 642 -7.54 2.55 -16.70
C ARG A 642 -8.76 1.65 -16.52
N SER A 643 -9.82 1.87 -17.29
CA SER A 643 -11.02 1.03 -17.24
C SER A 643 -10.72 -0.44 -17.57
N ALA A 644 -9.88 -0.70 -18.57
CA ALA A 644 -9.46 -2.05 -18.93
C ALA A 644 -8.58 -2.71 -17.84
N LEU A 645 -7.71 -1.95 -17.17
CA LEU A 645 -6.89 -2.46 -16.06
C LEU A 645 -7.75 -2.80 -14.84
N THR A 646 -8.70 -1.95 -14.49
CA THR A 646 -9.62 -2.22 -13.37
C THR A 646 -10.53 -3.41 -13.65
N ALA A 647 -10.84 -3.70 -14.90
CA ALA A 647 -11.62 -4.88 -15.28
C ALA A 647 -10.93 -6.21 -14.89
N TYR A 648 -9.59 -6.25 -14.82
CA TYR A 648 -8.87 -7.44 -14.32
C TYR A 648 -9.12 -7.72 -12.84
N ALA A 649 -9.51 -6.74 -12.06
CA ALA A 649 -9.79 -6.94 -10.64
C ALA A 649 -11.07 -7.78 -10.41
N GLU A 650 -12.05 -7.76 -11.32
CA GLU A 650 -13.29 -8.55 -11.17
C GLU A 650 -13.01 -10.07 -11.11
N PRO A 651 -12.33 -10.70 -12.09
CA PRO A 651 -12.02 -12.12 -11.99
C PRO A 651 -11.05 -12.46 -10.85
N VAL A 652 -10.08 -11.59 -10.55
CA VAL A 652 -9.18 -11.81 -9.39
C VAL A 652 -10.00 -11.87 -8.11
N ARG A 653 -10.90 -10.91 -7.87
CA ARG A 653 -11.81 -10.92 -6.72
C ARG A 653 -12.67 -12.18 -6.67
N ARG A 654 -13.22 -12.60 -7.81
CA ARG A 654 -14.05 -13.81 -7.91
C ARG A 654 -13.29 -15.07 -7.48
N TYR A 655 -12.03 -15.22 -7.92
CA TYR A 655 -11.18 -16.35 -7.52
C TYR A 655 -10.79 -16.29 -6.05
N VAL A 656 -10.46 -15.09 -5.53
CA VAL A 656 -10.12 -14.87 -4.12
C VAL A 656 -11.32 -15.25 -3.23
N LEU A 657 -12.53 -14.77 -3.55
CA LEU A 657 -13.74 -15.12 -2.80
C LEU A 657 -14.07 -16.61 -2.88
N ALA A 658 -13.88 -17.25 -4.04
CA ALA A 658 -14.08 -18.69 -4.19
C ALA A 658 -13.11 -19.49 -3.31
N LEU A 659 -11.84 -19.07 -3.22
CA LEU A 659 -10.87 -19.64 -2.28
C LEU A 659 -11.32 -19.43 -0.84
N GLY A 660 -11.79 -18.22 -0.47
CA GLY A 660 -12.36 -17.96 0.85
C GLY A 660 -13.51 -18.90 1.20
N GLN A 661 -14.41 -19.15 0.24
CA GLN A 661 -15.53 -20.06 0.44
C GLN A 661 -15.11 -21.53 0.56
N ARG A 662 -14.14 -21.98 -0.27
CA ARG A 662 -13.65 -23.37 -0.27
C ARG A 662 -12.78 -23.66 0.95
N CYS A 663 -12.06 -22.66 1.45
CA CYS A 663 -11.17 -22.81 2.60
C CYS A 663 -11.84 -22.39 3.92
N LYS A 664 -13.16 -22.19 3.95
CA LYS A 664 -13.87 -21.74 5.13
C LYS A 664 -13.79 -22.74 6.28
N GLU A 665 -14.06 -23.99 6.01
CA GLU A 665 -13.98 -25.08 6.98
C GLU A 665 -12.96 -26.15 6.52
N PRO A 666 -12.07 -26.61 7.42
CA PRO A 666 -11.94 -26.39 8.87
C PRO A 666 -11.05 -25.20 9.26
N ASN A 667 -10.76 -24.25 8.36
CA ASN A 667 -9.61 -23.34 8.43
C ASN A 667 -9.86 -22.01 9.19
N GLY A 668 -10.98 -21.89 9.92
CA GLY A 668 -11.21 -20.73 10.79
C GLY A 668 -11.55 -19.41 10.08
N LEU A 669 -11.98 -19.43 8.81
CA LEU A 669 -12.61 -18.29 8.15
C LEU A 669 -14.10 -18.32 8.47
N GLU A 670 -14.67 -17.25 9.03
CA GLU A 670 -16.10 -17.14 9.35
C GLU A 670 -16.91 -16.82 8.09
N SER A 671 -16.33 -16.05 7.19
CA SER A 671 -16.93 -15.68 5.90
C SER A 671 -15.92 -15.80 4.76
N ALA A 672 -16.40 -15.90 3.52
CA ALA A 672 -15.52 -15.87 2.36
C ALA A 672 -14.73 -14.55 2.26
N GLU A 673 -15.30 -13.44 2.73
CA GLU A 673 -14.67 -12.12 2.71
C GLU A 673 -13.51 -11.98 3.71
N ASP A 674 -13.41 -12.85 4.71
CA ASP A 674 -12.30 -12.87 5.67
C ASP A 674 -10.94 -13.10 5.00
N ILE A 675 -10.93 -13.71 3.81
CA ILE A 675 -9.73 -13.95 3.01
C ILE A 675 -9.00 -12.65 2.63
N PHE A 676 -9.71 -11.52 2.57
CA PHE A 676 -9.08 -10.22 2.31
C PHE A 676 -8.16 -9.74 3.44
N ASN A 677 -8.25 -10.34 4.62
CA ASN A 677 -7.36 -10.07 5.74
C ASN A 677 -6.06 -10.91 5.68
N LEU A 678 -5.92 -11.78 4.69
CA LEU A 678 -4.71 -12.57 4.45
C LEU A 678 -3.90 -11.95 3.29
N THR A 679 -2.58 -12.13 3.34
CA THR A 679 -1.72 -11.78 2.20
C THR A 679 -1.88 -12.82 1.09
N LEU A 680 -1.49 -12.46 -0.13
CA LEU A 680 -1.56 -13.38 -1.27
C LEU A 680 -0.71 -14.66 -1.08
N PRO A 681 0.52 -14.62 -0.54
CA PRO A 681 1.27 -15.82 -0.19
C PRO A 681 0.56 -16.73 0.82
N GLU A 682 -0.08 -16.16 1.85
CA GLU A 682 -0.85 -16.93 2.83
C GLU A 682 -2.08 -17.59 2.22
N VAL A 683 -2.76 -16.93 1.28
CA VAL A 683 -3.88 -17.53 0.55
C VAL A 683 -3.43 -18.72 -0.29
N PHE A 684 -2.26 -18.63 -0.91
CA PHE A 684 -1.69 -19.77 -1.63
C PHE A 684 -1.29 -20.90 -0.69
N ALA A 685 -0.63 -20.58 0.43
CA ALA A 685 -0.27 -21.57 1.45
C ALA A 685 -1.52 -22.27 2.05
N LEU A 686 -2.60 -21.51 2.24
CA LEU A 686 -3.88 -22.04 2.69
C LEU A 686 -4.48 -23.01 1.67
N ALA A 687 -4.51 -22.65 0.39
CA ALA A 687 -5.01 -23.50 -0.68
C ALA A 687 -4.17 -24.79 -0.86
N GLU A 688 -2.89 -24.74 -0.53
CA GLU A 688 -1.95 -25.86 -0.55
C GLU A 688 -1.99 -26.70 0.75
N GLY A 689 -2.86 -26.35 1.71
CA GLY A 689 -3.01 -27.05 2.98
C GLY A 689 -1.88 -26.81 4.00
N ARG A 690 -1.00 -25.84 3.76
CA ARG A 690 0.17 -25.55 4.60
C ARG A 690 -0.09 -24.60 5.76
N LEU A 691 -1.16 -23.82 5.73
CA LEU A 691 -1.46 -22.75 6.70
C LEU A 691 -2.77 -23.02 7.47
N LEU A 692 -2.99 -24.26 7.93
CA LEU A 692 -4.30 -24.62 8.46
C LEU A 692 -4.52 -24.21 9.92
N ALA A 693 -3.48 -24.28 10.76
CA ALA A 693 -3.66 -24.28 12.21
C ALA A 693 -3.95 -22.89 12.81
N GLN A 694 -3.52 -21.79 12.20
CA GLN A 694 -3.55 -20.46 12.83
C GLN A 694 -4.14 -19.34 11.94
N VAL A 695 -4.89 -19.71 10.92
CA VAL A 695 -5.53 -18.76 9.99
C VAL A 695 -6.46 -17.81 10.74
N ALA A 696 -7.21 -18.31 11.71
CA ALA A 696 -8.13 -17.50 12.51
C ALA A 696 -7.39 -16.39 13.29
N ALA A 697 -6.26 -16.73 13.92
CA ALA A 697 -5.45 -15.78 14.67
C ALA A 697 -4.81 -14.70 13.76
N ARG A 698 -4.24 -15.11 12.63
CA ARG A 698 -3.67 -14.19 11.63
C ARG A 698 -4.73 -13.25 11.06
N ARG A 699 -5.90 -13.78 10.68
CA ARG A 699 -7.06 -13.02 10.24
C ARG A 699 -7.48 -11.98 11.27
N ALA A 700 -7.63 -12.40 12.54
CA ALA A 700 -8.08 -11.53 13.61
C ALA A 700 -7.07 -10.40 13.89
N ALA A 701 -5.77 -10.70 13.94
CA ALA A 701 -4.72 -9.72 14.10
C ALA A 701 -4.78 -8.65 12.99
N ARG A 702 -4.81 -9.06 11.72
CA ARG A 702 -4.82 -8.15 10.58
C ARG A 702 -6.12 -7.38 10.42
N ARG A 703 -7.25 -7.98 10.77
CA ARG A 703 -8.53 -7.28 10.82
C ARG A 703 -8.49 -6.16 11.85
N ARG A 704 -7.92 -6.42 13.04
CA ARG A 704 -7.72 -5.40 14.07
C ARG A 704 -6.85 -4.25 13.58
N ASP A 705 -5.70 -4.56 12.95
CA ASP A 705 -4.78 -3.55 12.43
C ASP A 705 -5.42 -2.70 11.31
N TYR A 706 -6.17 -3.35 10.43
CA TYR A 706 -6.95 -2.67 9.38
C TYR A 706 -8.01 -1.72 9.98
N LEU A 707 -8.78 -2.19 10.97
CA LEU A 707 -9.80 -1.37 11.64
C LEU A 707 -9.17 -0.20 12.40
N LEU A 708 -8.02 -0.43 13.04
CA LEU A 708 -7.25 0.64 13.68
C LEU A 708 -6.80 1.68 12.65
N ALA A 709 -6.28 1.27 11.50
CA ALA A 709 -5.93 2.19 10.43
C ALA A 709 -7.15 2.96 9.89
N CYS A 710 -8.31 2.32 9.78
CA CYS A 710 -9.57 2.98 9.40
C CYS A 710 -10.03 4.02 10.41
N SER A 711 -9.80 3.79 11.72
CA SER A 711 -10.21 4.73 12.78
C SER A 711 -9.35 5.98 12.87
N MET A 712 -8.18 6.01 12.22
CA MET A 712 -7.30 7.17 12.21
C MET A 712 -7.92 8.33 11.40
N GLN A 713 -8.33 9.38 12.08
CA GLN A 713 -8.95 10.56 11.47
C GLN A 713 -7.94 11.47 10.76
N VAL A 714 -6.75 11.61 11.32
CA VAL A 714 -5.71 12.50 10.79
C VAL A 714 -4.52 11.66 10.31
N VAL A 715 -4.27 11.70 9.02
CA VAL A 715 -3.11 11.04 8.40
C VAL A 715 -2.39 12.06 7.53
N PRO A 716 -1.08 12.28 7.76
CA PRO A 716 -0.32 13.26 6.99
C PRO A 716 -0.40 13.00 5.49
N GLU A 717 -0.55 14.04 4.69
CA GLU A 717 -0.46 13.91 3.23
C GLU A 717 0.99 13.69 2.80
N VAL A 718 1.93 14.38 3.43
CA VAL A 718 3.36 14.27 3.15
C VAL A 718 4.11 13.94 4.43
N VAL A 719 5.01 12.98 4.35
CA VAL A 719 5.95 12.60 5.41
C VAL A 719 7.37 12.78 4.89
N ILE A 720 8.16 13.55 5.62
CA ILE A 720 9.59 13.74 5.34
C ILE A 720 10.37 12.75 6.19
N GLU A 721 11.21 11.96 5.56
CA GLU A 721 12.11 11.03 6.24
C GLU A 721 13.55 11.51 6.05
N GLN A 722 14.21 11.84 7.15
CA GLN A 722 15.59 12.27 7.19
C GLN A 722 16.29 11.62 8.39
N ASP A 723 17.50 11.09 8.18
CA ASP A 723 18.30 10.42 9.23
C ASP A 723 17.56 9.31 9.98
N GLY A 724 16.64 8.61 9.29
CA GLY A 724 15.83 7.53 9.87
C GLY A 724 14.63 8.00 10.71
N MET A 725 14.41 9.32 10.80
CA MET A 725 13.23 9.90 11.46
C MET A 725 12.21 10.32 10.41
N ALA A 726 10.98 9.85 10.58
CA ALA A 726 9.83 10.23 9.76
C ALA A 726 9.02 11.31 10.47
N MET A 727 8.90 12.47 9.87
CA MET A 727 8.13 13.60 10.41
C MET A 727 7.03 14.02 9.43
N PRO A 728 5.82 14.33 9.92
CA PRO A 728 4.81 14.96 9.08
C PRO A 728 5.35 16.28 8.52
N ALA A 729 5.28 16.48 7.22
CA ALA A 729 5.57 17.78 6.65
C ALA A 729 4.47 18.76 7.07
N LYS A 730 4.85 19.94 7.54
CA LYS A 730 3.88 21.02 7.61
C LYS A 730 3.42 21.34 6.19
N PRO A 731 2.11 21.54 5.96
CA PRO A 731 1.63 22.00 4.67
C PRO A 731 2.43 23.24 4.26
N ALA A 732 2.89 23.28 3.00
CA ALA A 732 3.61 24.45 2.51
C ALA A 732 2.73 25.70 2.74
N ALA A 733 3.29 26.75 3.30
CA ALA A 733 2.58 27.97 3.68
C ALA A 733 1.84 28.66 2.51
N SER A 734 2.14 28.28 1.26
CA SER A 734 1.45 28.73 0.06
C SER A 734 0.02 28.19 -0.11
N ALA A 735 -0.34 27.13 0.62
CA ALA A 735 -1.67 26.52 0.54
C ALA A 735 -2.62 26.94 1.69
N THR A 736 -2.09 27.60 2.71
CA THR A 736 -2.88 28.13 3.84
C THR A 736 -3.03 29.66 3.75
N ASN A 737 -3.33 30.17 2.59
CA ASN A 737 -3.87 31.52 2.54
C ASN A 737 -5.35 31.47 2.90
N VAL A 738 -5.62 31.21 4.18
CA VAL A 738 -6.74 31.84 4.84
C VAL A 738 -6.33 33.30 4.96
N GLY A 739 -6.46 34.02 3.85
CA GLY A 739 -6.45 35.47 3.91
C GLY A 739 -7.52 35.89 4.91
N ALA A 740 -7.37 37.05 5.53
CA ALA A 740 -8.32 37.65 6.48
C ALA A 740 -9.79 37.72 5.96
N ASN A 741 -10.08 37.21 4.79
CA ASN A 741 -11.34 37.28 4.03
C ASN A 741 -11.98 35.92 3.67
N ASP A 742 -11.77 34.81 4.39
CA ASP A 742 -12.39 33.53 4.07
C ASP A 742 -12.25 33.13 2.57
N SER A 743 -11.04 33.23 2.03
CA SER A 743 -10.74 32.94 0.62
C SER A 743 -9.58 31.95 0.49
N TRP A 744 -9.73 30.95 -0.39
CA TRP A 744 -8.72 29.92 -0.67
C TRP A 744 -8.32 29.96 -2.14
N ARG A 745 -7.07 29.66 -2.43
CA ARG A 745 -6.55 29.59 -3.79
C ARG A 745 -5.95 28.20 -4.06
N GLY A 746 -6.42 27.55 -5.12
CA GLY A 746 -5.97 26.22 -5.53
C GLY A 746 -5.49 26.17 -6.97
N ILE A 747 -5.80 25.08 -7.65
CA ILE A 747 -5.52 24.84 -9.06
C ILE A 747 -6.86 24.82 -9.81
N THR A 748 -6.97 25.58 -10.90
CA THR A 748 -8.10 25.50 -11.83
C THR A 748 -8.17 24.12 -12.48
N VAL A 749 -9.27 23.41 -12.31
CA VAL A 749 -9.51 22.13 -12.98
C VAL A 749 -10.81 22.10 -13.79
N GLY A 750 -11.67 23.10 -13.60
CA GLY A 750 -12.85 23.35 -14.39
C GLY A 750 -13.12 24.85 -14.47
N SER A 751 -13.25 25.39 -15.68
CA SER A 751 -13.53 26.83 -15.92
C SER A 751 -14.96 27.20 -15.59
N GLY A 752 -15.20 28.48 -15.27
CA GLY A 752 -16.52 29.02 -15.00
C GLY A 752 -16.63 29.58 -13.57
N HIS A 753 -17.80 30.12 -13.29
CA HIS A 753 -18.12 30.76 -12.02
C HIS A 753 -19.46 30.23 -11.51
N ALA A 754 -19.51 29.94 -10.20
CA ALA A 754 -20.74 29.51 -9.55
C ALA A 754 -20.83 30.02 -8.13
N GLU A 755 -22.02 30.40 -7.71
CA GLU A 755 -22.35 30.66 -6.31
C GLU A 755 -23.41 29.65 -5.85
N GLY A 756 -23.29 29.21 -4.61
CA GLY A 756 -24.24 28.24 -4.07
C GLY A 756 -23.96 27.85 -2.62
N VAL A 757 -24.74 26.89 -2.16
CA VAL A 757 -24.60 26.33 -0.81
C VAL A 757 -23.65 25.14 -0.87
N ALA A 758 -22.69 25.10 0.04
CA ALA A 758 -21.73 24.02 0.17
C ALA A 758 -22.40 22.74 0.69
N TYR A 759 -22.04 21.64 0.10
CA TYR A 759 -22.31 20.30 0.62
C TYR A 759 -20.98 19.56 0.77
N VAL A 760 -20.58 19.29 2.00
CA VAL A 760 -19.34 18.60 2.34
C VAL A 760 -19.61 17.11 2.40
N ALA A 761 -18.98 16.33 1.54
CA ALA A 761 -19.07 14.88 1.52
C ALA A 761 -17.66 14.27 1.55
N ARG A 762 -17.43 13.33 2.46
CA ARG A 762 -16.15 12.62 2.59
C ARG A 762 -16.14 11.30 1.82
N HIS A 763 -17.31 10.77 1.49
CA HIS A 763 -17.50 9.53 0.74
C HIS A 763 -18.58 9.72 -0.35
N PRO A 764 -18.47 9.02 -1.52
CA PRO A 764 -19.46 9.14 -2.60
C PRO A 764 -20.90 8.85 -2.18
N THR A 765 -21.09 7.94 -1.23
CA THR A 765 -22.43 7.61 -0.72
C THR A 765 -23.06 8.75 0.08
N GLU A 766 -22.27 9.57 0.79
CA GLU A 766 -22.77 10.77 1.48
C GLU A 766 -23.26 11.82 0.50
N ALA A 767 -22.64 11.90 -0.68
CA ALA A 767 -23.04 12.84 -1.73
C ALA A 767 -24.37 12.48 -2.39
N MET A 768 -24.94 11.30 -2.10
CA MET A 768 -26.27 10.92 -2.58
C MET A 768 -27.38 11.82 -2.01
N ASP A 769 -27.20 12.33 -0.79
CA ASP A 769 -28.15 13.23 -0.12
C ASP A 769 -27.98 14.72 -0.49
N MET A 770 -27.04 15.02 -1.40
CA MET A 770 -26.74 16.38 -1.81
C MET A 770 -27.91 17.00 -2.59
N HIS A 771 -28.29 18.22 -2.23
CA HIS A 771 -29.30 18.99 -2.98
C HIS A 771 -28.82 19.32 -4.41
N PRO A 772 -29.70 19.30 -5.40
CA PRO A 772 -29.35 19.74 -6.76
C PRO A 772 -28.78 21.15 -6.77
N ARG A 773 -27.75 21.38 -7.59
CA ARG A 773 -27.01 22.64 -7.72
C ARG A 773 -26.26 23.11 -6.46
N ALA A 774 -26.03 22.25 -5.47
CA ALA A 774 -25.09 22.56 -4.38
C ALA A 774 -23.64 22.62 -4.91
N ILE A 775 -22.77 23.29 -4.18
CA ILE A 775 -21.33 23.24 -4.41
C ILE A 775 -20.79 22.05 -3.63
N LEU A 776 -20.31 21.03 -4.34
CA LEU A 776 -19.74 19.85 -3.71
C LEU A 776 -18.32 20.11 -3.21
N VAL A 777 -18.11 19.89 -1.91
CA VAL A 777 -16.79 19.94 -1.28
C VAL A 777 -16.36 18.50 -0.92
N ALA A 778 -15.29 18.00 -1.55
CA ALA A 778 -14.86 16.61 -1.42
C ALA A 778 -13.35 16.49 -1.16
N PRO A 779 -12.87 15.43 -0.46
CA PRO A 779 -11.45 15.25 -0.18
C PRO A 779 -10.66 14.87 -1.43
N SER A 780 -11.23 14.04 -2.25
CA SER A 780 -10.68 13.50 -3.50
C SER A 780 -11.82 12.84 -4.29
N THR A 781 -11.56 12.46 -5.52
CA THR A 781 -12.63 12.00 -6.40
C THR A 781 -12.18 10.84 -7.29
N ASP A 782 -13.02 9.81 -7.37
CA ASP A 782 -12.89 8.67 -8.27
C ASP A 782 -14.12 8.53 -9.18
N PRO A 783 -14.19 7.58 -10.10
CA PRO A 783 -15.34 7.43 -11.00
C PRO A 783 -16.71 7.26 -10.32
N SER A 784 -16.75 6.83 -9.08
CA SER A 784 -18.00 6.71 -8.33
C SER A 784 -18.63 8.05 -7.96
N TRP A 785 -17.89 9.14 -7.95
CA TRP A 785 -18.41 10.48 -7.68
C TRP A 785 -19.18 11.09 -8.86
N THR A 786 -19.10 10.48 -10.05
CA THR A 786 -19.73 11.03 -11.27
C THR A 786 -21.20 11.42 -11.10
N PRO A 787 -22.08 10.65 -10.43
CA PRO A 787 -23.47 11.05 -10.23
C PRO A 787 -23.61 12.33 -9.41
N ALA A 788 -22.80 12.52 -8.38
CA ALA A 788 -22.80 13.73 -7.57
C ALA A 788 -22.31 14.95 -8.38
N PHE A 789 -21.28 14.77 -9.21
CA PHE A 789 -20.78 15.85 -10.06
C PHE A 789 -21.81 16.36 -11.05
N LEU A 790 -22.58 15.47 -11.66
CA LEU A 790 -23.63 15.85 -12.61
C LEU A 790 -24.75 16.70 -11.98
N ARG A 791 -24.88 16.67 -10.65
CA ARG A 791 -25.86 17.46 -9.88
C ARG A 791 -25.27 18.73 -9.29
N ALA A 792 -23.94 18.80 -9.15
CA ALA A 792 -23.26 19.94 -8.53
C ALA A 792 -23.24 21.17 -9.44
N SER A 793 -23.32 22.37 -8.85
CA SER A 793 -23.09 23.65 -9.55
C SER A 793 -21.61 23.96 -9.69
N ALA A 794 -20.77 23.51 -8.76
CA ALA A 794 -19.32 23.59 -8.78
C ALA A 794 -18.70 22.51 -7.91
N LEU A 795 -17.40 22.26 -8.10
CA LEU A 795 -16.61 21.31 -7.32
C LEU A 795 -15.47 22.02 -6.61
N VAL A 796 -15.30 21.69 -5.34
CA VAL A 796 -14.18 22.13 -4.49
C VAL A 796 -13.49 20.88 -3.94
N MET A 797 -12.23 20.67 -4.31
CA MET A 797 -11.52 19.43 -3.97
C MET A 797 -10.26 19.71 -3.17
N GLU A 798 -10.07 18.96 -2.08
CA GLU A 798 -8.91 19.13 -1.22
C GLU A 798 -7.62 18.70 -1.92
N THR A 799 -7.65 17.59 -2.66
CA THR A 799 -6.52 17.07 -3.43
C THR A 799 -6.89 16.85 -4.88
N GLY A 800 -5.90 16.82 -5.74
CA GLY A 800 -6.04 16.48 -7.16
C GLY A 800 -5.25 17.45 -8.05
N GLY A 801 -4.57 16.89 -9.05
CA GLY A 801 -3.89 17.63 -10.11
C GLY A 801 -4.71 17.63 -11.40
N TYR A 802 -4.13 18.12 -12.49
CA TYR A 802 -4.75 18.21 -13.81
C TYR A 802 -5.21 16.88 -14.41
N LEU A 803 -4.63 15.76 -13.94
CA LEU A 803 -4.96 14.42 -14.37
C LEU A 803 -5.82 13.64 -13.35
N SER A 804 -6.24 14.29 -12.25
CA SER A 804 -7.17 13.68 -11.29
C SER A 804 -8.54 13.43 -11.94
N HIS A 805 -9.27 12.47 -11.37
CA HIS A 805 -10.60 12.13 -11.91
C HIS A 805 -11.57 13.32 -11.85
N GLY A 806 -11.58 14.06 -10.75
CA GLY A 806 -12.42 15.25 -10.63
C GLY A 806 -12.09 16.33 -11.66
N ALA A 807 -10.82 16.52 -11.98
CA ALA A 807 -10.38 17.43 -13.05
C ALA A 807 -10.88 16.98 -14.43
N ILE A 808 -10.86 15.66 -14.67
CA ILE A 808 -11.35 15.06 -15.91
C ILE A 808 -12.84 15.31 -16.07
N VAL A 809 -13.61 14.95 -15.04
CA VAL A 809 -15.07 15.07 -15.06
C VAL A 809 -15.51 16.53 -15.09
N ALA A 810 -14.91 17.41 -14.26
CA ALA A 810 -15.20 18.85 -14.28
C ALA A 810 -14.98 19.45 -15.68
N ARG A 811 -13.89 19.08 -16.34
CA ARG A 811 -13.58 19.49 -17.72
C ARG A 811 -14.60 18.95 -18.71
N GLU A 812 -14.89 17.65 -18.67
CA GLU A 812 -15.79 17.00 -19.64
C GLU A 812 -17.23 17.47 -19.50
N PHE A 813 -17.68 17.77 -18.29
CA PHE A 813 -19.05 18.26 -18.06
C PHE A 813 -19.17 19.79 -17.94
N GLY A 814 -18.05 20.52 -18.06
CA GLY A 814 -18.05 21.99 -18.01
C GLY A 814 -18.46 22.53 -16.64
N ILE A 815 -18.10 21.85 -15.57
CA ILE A 815 -18.42 22.23 -14.19
C ILE A 815 -17.30 23.11 -13.65
N PRO A 816 -17.59 24.33 -13.10
CA PRO A 816 -16.60 25.12 -12.40
C PRO A 816 -15.94 24.33 -11.27
N ALA A 817 -14.60 24.28 -11.24
CA ALA A 817 -13.94 23.45 -10.26
C ALA A 817 -12.55 23.98 -9.87
N VAL A 818 -12.28 23.97 -8.57
CA VAL A 818 -10.98 24.29 -7.97
C VAL A 818 -10.51 23.12 -7.13
N SER A 819 -9.28 22.71 -7.34
CA SER A 819 -8.67 21.56 -6.66
C SER A 819 -7.38 21.98 -5.94
N ASN A 820 -6.81 21.03 -5.19
CA ASN A 820 -5.56 21.20 -4.46
C ASN A 820 -5.65 22.27 -3.36
N LEU A 821 -6.68 22.19 -2.52
CA LEU A 821 -7.01 23.11 -1.43
C LEU A 821 -6.85 22.37 -0.08
N PRO A 822 -5.65 22.24 0.49
CA PRO A 822 -5.42 21.49 1.71
C PRO A 822 -6.26 21.97 2.87
N GLY A 823 -6.88 21.05 3.63
CA GLY A 823 -7.70 21.34 4.79
C GLY A 823 -9.03 22.04 4.47
N ILE A 824 -9.42 22.14 3.21
CA ILE A 824 -10.66 22.80 2.82
C ILE A 824 -11.89 22.08 3.40
N ILE A 825 -11.81 20.74 3.48
CA ILE A 825 -12.91 19.91 3.95
C ILE A 825 -13.21 20.09 5.46
N ASP A 826 -12.20 20.54 6.21
CA ASP A 826 -12.33 20.84 7.63
C ASP A 826 -12.64 22.34 7.86
N SER A 827 -12.36 23.17 6.87
CA SER A 827 -12.56 24.62 6.90
C SER A 827 -13.97 25.04 6.49
N ILE A 828 -14.61 24.30 5.58
CA ILE A 828 -15.96 24.56 5.09
C ILE A 828 -16.94 23.58 5.73
N ARG A 829 -18.15 24.06 6.04
CA ARG A 829 -19.25 23.23 6.54
C ARG A 829 -20.38 23.17 5.53
N SER A 830 -21.12 22.06 5.54
CA SER A 830 -22.37 21.99 4.79
C SER A 830 -23.32 23.08 5.26
N GLY A 831 -23.88 23.83 4.28
CA GLY A 831 -24.71 25.02 4.55
C GLY A 831 -23.98 26.36 4.34
N ASP A 832 -22.64 26.39 4.32
CA ASP A 832 -21.90 27.63 4.00
C ASP A 832 -22.24 28.13 2.59
N ARG A 833 -22.31 29.43 2.37
CA ARG A 833 -22.42 30.00 1.03
C ARG A 833 -21.04 30.21 0.45
N LEU A 834 -20.80 29.68 -0.74
CA LEU A 834 -19.54 29.77 -1.45
C LEU A 834 -19.69 30.43 -2.81
N GLU A 835 -18.62 31.10 -3.21
CA GLU A 835 -18.33 31.53 -4.57
C GLU A 835 -17.14 30.71 -5.06
N VAL A 836 -17.27 30.04 -6.19
CA VAL A 836 -16.22 29.26 -6.84
C VAL A 836 -15.92 29.88 -8.19
N ASP A 837 -14.72 30.44 -8.33
CA ASP A 837 -14.21 30.97 -9.58
C ASP A 837 -13.13 30.03 -10.12
N GLY A 838 -13.54 29.12 -11.00
CA GLY A 838 -12.62 28.20 -11.67
C GLY A 838 -11.70 28.90 -12.68
N GLY A 839 -12.00 30.12 -13.13
CA GLY A 839 -11.10 30.92 -13.97
C GLY A 839 -9.88 31.44 -13.22
N ASN A 840 -10.11 31.95 -12.01
CA ASN A 840 -9.09 32.53 -11.14
C ASN A 840 -8.54 31.58 -10.07
N SER A 841 -8.96 30.31 -10.07
CA SER A 841 -8.54 29.27 -9.09
C SER A 841 -8.92 29.62 -7.64
N THR A 842 -10.02 30.32 -7.41
CA THR A 842 -10.39 30.82 -6.08
C THR A 842 -11.71 30.25 -5.59
N VAL A 843 -11.77 29.99 -4.29
CA VAL A 843 -12.98 29.67 -3.55
C VAL A 843 -13.12 30.69 -2.44
N ARG A 844 -14.27 31.32 -2.30
CA ARG A 844 -14.53 32.33 -1.27
C ARG A 844 -15.81 31.97 -0.51
N ARG A 845 -15.76 32.08 0.82
CA ARG A 845 -16.95 32.00 1.64
C ARG A 845 -17.65 33.36 1.63
N LEU A 846 -18.89 33.36 1.22
CA LEU A 846 -19.75 34.56 1.25
C LEU A 846 -20.34 34.71 2.65
N ARG A 847 -20.04 35.81 3.31
CA ARG A 847 -20.69 36.11 4.59
C ARG A 847 -22.19 36.37 4.31
N THR A 848 -23.04 35.65 4.99
CA THR A 848 -24.47 36.02 5.03
C THR A 848 -24.52 37.41 5.67
N ALA A 849 -24.98 38.42 4.91
CA ALA A 849 -25.30 39.71 5.54
C ALA A 849 -26.28 39.40 6.67
N VAL A 850 -25.85 39.65 7.91
CA VAL A 850 -26.77 39.61 9.05
C VAL A 850 -27.76 40.71 8.77
N ALA A 851 -29.02 40.33 8.38
CA ALA A 851 -30.14 41.25 8.20
C ALA A 851 -30.61 41.78 9.55
#